data_e06d73dc344df8cee5b9edb19e959cd2
#
_entry.id   e06d73dc344df8cee5b9edb19e959cd2
#
_cell.length_a   1.000
_cell.length_b   1.000
_cell.length_c   1.000
_cell.angle_alpha   90.00
_cell.angle_beta   90.00
_cell.angle_gamma   90.00
#
_symmetry.space_group_name_H-M   'P 1'
#
loop_
_entity.id
_entity.type
_entity.pdbx_description
1 polymer ?
#
loop_
_entity_poly.entity_id
_entity_poly.type
_entity_poly.pdbx_seq_one_letter_code
_entity_poly.pdbx_strand_id
1 'polypeptide(L)'
;MQKKTFSVSIVSLLLAASAFAQIQPQSTETTKPGVRWWWMGSALDKENISWSMKQFADCGIGAVEITPIYGVLNNDKNNIEFLSPQWMDMLRFVQSEGKKNNIQIDMATGTGWPFGGPWVPMEETASRLLVNDTTIHSSQIRKFSVKQPKPELIQIDDSVFIEEPDTLKGDKQLIGVYAYRQSSGKGDAFMRLNVNAQGYLEPLDKKKKISKGDWRIITLWKRMAIMNVKRAAPGGTGFVVDHFSKKAVLNYLKHISDAFVKTNTPYPHTFFNDSYEVSRADYTPEIFPEFEKRRGYKLEDNIDKLVDGDVKVVSDYRETLGDLIFENFTQTWTEWAHSHGAITRNQAHGSPANLIDCYSAVDIPEIEGFGLTNFGIKGLRTDTRHTRKNDSDFSMLKYASSASHINGKKLTSSETFTWLTEHFRTSLSQMKPDLDLMFCAGVNNVYLHGACYSPKDDPWPGWKFYASVDISPTNSIWRDVPELMKYIDRCQTYLQWGKPDNDFLVLLPVRDMWKKNTHGERLMQFSIHKMGELAPEFAETVNNIDKAGYDCDYISEKFLLTTSYKDGKLVTAAGQPYNGLIIPSDSTIMTEVVKNHIAQLKAQGACILMGVKREDMEGCCNPEPMRNELGLKVIRRKNEAGYHYFIANLTPNDVDSRVHLTVGFTEAMWVDPLTGNKYAAEIQGGGSVRVNLRSGQSMILQTFNEPGKVESEKLNVESKFSTFNCQFSISKGWKLSFIEEAPKVNGTFNIDTLRTWETLDNDSAKVTMGTGVYETTFDLPSNPQHLSPDTQCAIDLGDVRESARVYINNVYVGCAWCVPYVLTFDNSILKQKGNTLRIEVTNLPANRIADMDRRGVKWRKFDDINIVNINYKYRKYDRWKPMPSGLSGPVKIYCHITGS
;
A
#
# COMPACT_ATOMS: atom_id res chain seq x y z
N MET A 1 -61.90 -1.31 -23.87
CA MET A 1 -60.82 -2.20 -24.19
C MET A 1 -59.55 -1.48 -24.68
N GLN A 2 -59.23 -0.27 -24.14
CA GLN A 2 -58.08 0.54 -24.63
C GLN A 2 -57.15 1.05 -23.51
N LYS A 3 -57.27 0.56 -22.28
CA LYS A 3 -56.42 0.98 -21.15
C LYS A 3 -55.33 -0.02 -20.71
N LYS A 4 -55.26 -1.22 -21.31
CA LYS A 4 -54.28 -2.24 -20.94
C LYS A 4 -53.03 -2.32 -21.83
N THR A 5 -53.04 -1.66 -23.00
CA THR A 5 -51.92 -1.69 -23.95
C THR A 5 -50.85 -0.64 -23.66
N PHE A 6 -51.19 0.46 -22.98
CA PHE A 6 -50.24 1.52 -22.66
C PHE A 6 -49.31 1.20 -21.47
N SER A 7 -49.76 0.38 -20.52
CA SER A 7 -48.98 0.00 -19.35
C SER A 7 -47.88 -1.03 -19.68
N VAL A 8 -48.09 -1.90 -20.67
CA VAL A 8 -47.08 -2.90 -21.05
C VAL A 8 -45.95 -2.28 -21.85
N SER A 9 -46.21 -1.28 -22.67
CA SER A 9 -45.15 -0.59 -23.44
C SER A 9 -44.25 0.28 -22.55
N ILE A 10 -44.79 0.92 -21.50
CA ILE A 10 -43.99 1.73 -20.56
C ILE A 10 -43.12 0.85 -19.65
N VAL A 11 -43.65 -0.30 -19.21
CA VAL A 11 -42.88 -1.25 -18.41
C VAL A 11 -41.78 -1.93 -19.26
N SER A 12 -42.06 -2.23 -20.54
CA SER A 12 -41.03 -2.76 -21.46
C SER A 12 -39.96 -1.74 -21.82
N LEU A 13 -40.30 -0.46 -21.96
CA LEU A 13 -39.33 0.61 -22.17
C LEU A 13 -38.49 0.90 -20.88
N LEU A 14 -39.11 0.84 -19.71
CA LEU A 14 -38.38 0.99 -18.44
C LEU A 14 -37.47 -0.22 -18.14
N LEU A 15 -37.88 -1.43 -18.50
CA LEU A 15 -37.05 -2.63 -18.39
C LEU A 15 -35.91 -2.65 -19.43
N ALA A 16 -36.15 -2.16 -20.64
CA ALA A 16 -35.10 -1.98 -21.65
C ALA A 16 -34.12 -0.88 -21.25
N ALA A 17 -34.56 0.25 -20.70
CA ALA A 17 -33.71 1.31 -20.19
C ALA A 17 -32.86 0.84 -18.97
N SER A 18 -33.39 -0.01 -18.09
CA SER A 18 -32.64 -0.59 -16.98
C SER A 18 -31.64 -1.68 -17.43
N ALA A 19 -31.91 -2.41 -18.52
CA ALA A 19 -30.97 -3.37 -19.09
C ALA A 19 -29.78 -2.68 -19.79
N PHE A 20 -29.98 -1.49 -20.37
CA PHE A 20 -28.88 -0.69 -20.97
C PHE A 20 -28.01 0.05 -19.94
N ALA A 21 -28.50 0.27 -18.71
CA ALA A 21 -27.72 0.94 -17.65
C ALA A 21 -26.64 0.07 -17.02
N GLN A 22 -26.58 -1.25 -17.29
CA GLN A 22 -25.71 -2.22 -16.62
C GLN A 22 -24.40 -2.56 -17.35
N ILE A 23 -24.10 -1.96 -18.47
CA ILE A 23 -22.88 -2.27 -19.27
C ILE A 23 -21.64 -1.52 -18.78
N GLN A 24 -21.79 -0.57 -17.87
CA GLN A 24 -20.70 0.23 -17.32
C GLN A 24 -20.74 0.21 -15.80
N PRO A 25 -19.58 0.11 -15.17
CA PRO A 25 -19.52 0.13 -13.71
C PRO A 25 -19.95 1.51 -13.18
N GLN A 26 -20.51 1.50 -11.99
CA GLN A 26 -20.90 2.71 -11.26
C GLN A 26 -20.00 2.91 -10.05
N SER A 27 -19.70 4.17 -9.72
CA SER A 27 -19.04 4.51 -8.47
C SER A 27 -19.87 4.03 -7.28
N THR A 28 -19.20 3.49 -6.28
CA THR A 28 -19.78 2.98 -5.03
C THR A 28 -19.02 3.59 -3.83
N GLU A 29 -19.47 3.31 -2.63
CA GLU A 29 -18.75 3.76 -1.42
C GLU A 29 -17.31 3.23 -1.38
N THR A 30 -17.09 1.97 -1.81
CA THR A 30 -15.77 1.33 -1.82
C THR A 30 -14.86 1.77 -2.95
N THR A 31 -15.35 2.48 -3.96
CA THR A 31 -14.52 3.01 -5.05
C THR A 31 -13.91 4.38 -4.72
N LYS A 32 -14.46 5.07 -3.72
CA LYS A 32 -13.84 6.29 -3.20
C LYS A 32 -12.63 5.93 -2.34
N PRO A 33 -11.52 6.71 -2.40
CA PRO A 33 -10.36 6.43 -1.58
C PRO A 33 -10.64 6.64 -0.10
N GLY A 34 -9.96 5.85 0.73
CA GLY A 34 -9.88 6.08 2.17
C GLY A 34 -8.64 6.91 2.54
N VAL A 35 -8.60 7.38 3.78
CA VAL A 35 -7.44 8.04 4.36
C VAL A 35 -7.17 7.53 5.76
N ARG A 36 -5.90 7.22 6.09
CA ARG A 36 -5.47 6.98 7.45
C ARG A 36 -5.51 8.30 8.21
N TRP A 37 -6.22 8.31 9.34
CA TRP A 37 -6.48 9.49 10.13
C TRP A 37 -5.89 9.35 11.53
N TRP A 38 -4.70 9.95 11.73
CA TRP A 38 -4.00 9.87 12.99
C TRP A 38 -4.63 10.77 14.05
N TRP A 39 -4.94 10.17 15.17
CA TRP A 39 -5.44 10.83 16.38
C TRP A 39 -4.29 11.02 17.36
N MET A 40 -3.55 12.11 17.20
CA MET A 40 -2.39 12.42 18.04
C MET A 40 -2.84 12.74 19.47
N GLY A 41 -2.42 11.89 20.44
CA GLY A 41 -2.88 11.97 21.84
C GLY A 41 -4.37 11.74 22.01
N SER A 42 -5.09 11.45 20.91
CA SER A 42 -6.55 11.51 20.85
C SER A 42 -7.11 12.82 21.45
N ALA A 43 -6.36 13.90 21.30
CA ALA A 43 -6.72 15.23 21.82
C ALA A 43 -7.78 15.90 20.93
N LEU A 44 -8.99 15.37 20.99
CA LEU A 44 -10.10 15.62 20.09
C LEU A 44 -11.17 16.51 20.71
N ASP A 45 -11.86 17.24 19.85
CA ASP A 45 -13.13 17.88 20.17
C ASP A 45 -14.15 17.72 19.04
N LYS A 46 -15.43 17.80 19.38
CA LYS A 46 -16.54 17.52 18.46
C LYS A 46 -16.64 18.55 17.33
N GLU A 47 -16.29 19.81 17.57
CA GLU A 47 -16.35 20.85 16.54
C GLU A 47 -15.34 20.61 15.44
N ASN A 48 -14.08 20.32 15.82
CA ASN A 48 -13.00 20.03 14.87
C ASN A 48 -13.16 18.67 14.19
N ILE A 49 -13.77 17.68 14.87
CA ILE A 49 -14.16 16.41 14.21
C ILE A 49 -15.17 16.70 13.10
N SER A 50 -16.26 17.42 13.39
CA SER A 50 -17.28 17.74 12.38
C SER A 50 -16.69 18.53 11.21
N TRP A 51 -15.80 19.48 11.49
CA TRP A 51 -15.10 20.24 10.46
C TRP A 51 -14.22 19.34 9.58
N SER A 52 -13.39 18.47 10.19
CA SER A 52 -12.50 17.54 9.45
C SER A 52 -13.30 16.58 8.58
N MET A 53 -14.36 15.97 9.14
CA MET A 53 -15.23 15.03 8.39
C MET A 53 -15.90 15.70 7.20
N LYS A 54 -16.33 16.96 7.35
CA LYS A 54 -16.85 17.72 6.23
C LYS A 54 -15.80 18.02 5.18
N GLN A 55 -14.57 18.40 5.58
CA GLN A 55 -13.47 18.60 4.63
C GLN A 55 -13.16 17.32 3.84
N PHE A 56 -13.14 16.17 4.48
CA PHE A 56 -12.93 14.88 3.81
C PHE A 56 -14.04 14.54 2.83
N ALA A 57 -15.30 14.72 3.22
CA ALA A 57 -16.45 14.48 2.34
C ALA A 57 -16.43 15.41 1.11
N ASP A 58 -16.22 16.71 1.33
CA ASP A 58 -16.15 17.71 0.25
C ASP A 58 -14.98 17.43 -0.72
N CYS A 59 -13.91 16.82 -0.22
CA CYS A 59 -12.75 16.42 -1.01
C CYS A 59 -12.99 15.15 -1.84
N GLY A 60 -13.96 14.30 -1.47
CA GLY A 60 -14.26 13.03 -2.14
C GLY A 60 -13.67 11.79 -1.46
N ILE A 61 -13.21 11.90 -0.22
CA ILE A 61 -12.76 10.77 0.60
C ILE A 61 -14.00 9.99 1.07
N GLY A 62 -13.98 8.66 0.89
CA GLY A 62 -15.09 7.75 1.20
C GLY A 62 -14.93 6.98 2.52
N ALA A 63 -13.73 6.91 3.07
CA ALA A 63 -13.45 6.21 4.32
C ALA A 63 -12.37 6.92 5.13
N VAL A 64 -12.43 6.81 6.47
CA VAL A 64 -11.34 7.19 7.37
C VAL A 64 -10.96 6.02 8.25
N GLU A 65 -9.66 5.78 8.40
CA GLU A 65 -9.10 4.81 9.32
C GLU A 65 -8.54 5.52 10.54
N ILE A 66 -9.22 5.38 11.66
CA ILE A 66 -8.78 5.97 12.94
C ILE A 66 -7.57 5.21 13.47
N THR A 67 -6.44 5.89 13.59
CA THR A 67 -5.22 5.36 14.19
C THR A 67 -4.77 6.22 15.36
N PRO A 68 -5.07 5.83 16.61
CA PRO A 68 -4.62 6.56 17.80
C PRO A 68 -3.10 6.40 17.99
N ILE A 69 -2.41 7.53 18.22
CA ILE A 69 -0.96 7.56 18.40
C ILE A 69 -0.56 8.55 19.50
N TYR A 70 0.75 8.66 19.77
CA TYR A 70 1.30 9.59 20.75
C TYR A 70 0.76 11.03 20.63
N GLY A 71 0.96 11.83 21.66
CA GLY A 71 0.42 13.21 21.76
C GLY A 71 1.28 14.25 21.08
N VAL A 72 0.69 15.43 20.92
CA VAL A 72 1.36 16.63 20.42
C VAL A 72 2.13 17.32 21.55
N LEU A 73 3.32 17.83 21.24
CA LEU A 73 4.18 18.52 22.21
C LEU A 73 3.44 19.63 22.98
N ASN A 74 3.56 19.61 24.29
CA ASN A 74 2.94 20.56 25.22
C ASN A 74 1.39 20.59 25.19
N ASN A 75 0.76 19.48 24.77
CA ASN A 75 -0.70 19.36 24.71
C ASN A 75 -1.26 18.25 25.61
N ASP A 76 -0.47 17.67 26.49
CA ASP A 76 -0.79 16.48 27.31
C ASP A 76 -2.09 16.61 28.10
N LYS A 77 -2.42 17.83 28.54
CA LYS A 77 -3.67 18.13 29.28
C LYS A 77 -4.96 17.85 28.49
N ASN A 78 -4.87 17.83 27.17
CA ASN A 78 -6.00 17.58 26.27
C ASN A 78 -6.04 16.13 25.77
N ASN A 79 -5.04 15.33 26.12
CA ASN A 79 -4.99 13.92 25.71
C ASN A 79 -6.17 13.15 26.29
N ILE A 80 -6.72 12.24 25.49
CA ILE A 80 -7.79 11.32 25.92
C ILE A 80 -7.23 9.90 25.89
N GLU A 81 -7.31 9.21 27.03
CA GLU A 81 -6.83 7.83 27.14
C GLU A 81 -7.64 6.88 26.25
N PHE A 82 -6.94 6.06 25.51
CA PHE A 82 -7.51 5.04 24.61
C PHE A 82 -8.49 4.13 25.35
N LEU A 83 -9.63 3.86 24.73
CA LEU A 83 -10.74 3.06 25.27
C LEU A 83 -11.39 3.61 26.56
N SER A 84 -10.99 4.79 27.06
CA SER A 84 -11.73 5.44 28.15
C SER A 84 -13.16 5.77 27.74
N PRO A 85 -14.09 5.99 28.68
CA PRO A 85 -15.46 6.41 28.34
C PRO A 85 -15.52 7.66 27.45
N GLN A 86 -14.60 8.59 27.65
CA GLN A 86 -14.48 9.82 26.86
C GLN A 86 -13.99 9.51 25.44
N TRP A 87 -13.01 8.62 25.29
CA TRP A 87 -12.53 8.19 23.99
C TRP A 87 -13.62 7.48 23.18
N MET A 88 -14.36 6.59 23.84
CA MET A 88 -15.50 5.88 23.23
C MET A 88 -16.65 6.82 22.86
N ASP A 89 -16.84 7.93 23.60
CA ASP A 89 -17.79 8.99 23.20
C ASP A 89 -17.35 9.71 21.93
N MET A 90 -16.06 10.02 21.78
CA MET A 90 -15.52 10.60 20.55
C MET A 90 -15.68 9.62 19.37
N LEU A 91 -15.43 8.33 19.56
CA LEU A 91 -15.64 7.33 18.52
C LEU A 91 -17.11 7.27 18.06
N ARG A 92 -18.07 7.23 19.00
CA ARG A 92 -19.50 7.29 18.66
C ARG A 92 -19.85 8.57 17.89
N PHE A 93 -19.27 9.69 18.30
CA PHE A 93 -19.49 10.94 17.60
C PHE A 93 -18.96 10.91 16.16
N VAL A 94 -17.75 10.41 15.95
CA VAL A 94 -17.17 10.25 14.59
C VAL A 94 -18.03 9.29 13.75
N GLN A 95 -18.52 8.19 14.31
CA GLN A 95 -19.43 7.28 13.60
C GLN A 95 -20.73 7.96 13.19
N SER A 96 -21.25 8.88 14.02
CA SER A 96 -22.43 9.69 13.67
C SER A 96 -22.13 10.70 12.55
N GLU A 97 -20.98 11.36 12.60
CA GLU A 97 -20.53 12.27 11.55
C GLU A 97 -20.21 11.50 10.24
N GLY A 98 -19.69 10.27 10.34
CA GLY A 98 -19.48 9.39 9.20
C GLY A 98 -20.78 9.09 8.45
N LYS A 99 -21.83 8.70 9.18
CA LYS A 99 -23.18 8.50 8.61
C LYS A 99 -23.74 9.76 7.94
N LYS A 100 -23.59 10.92 8.59
CA LYS A 100 -24.04 12.22 8.09
C LYS A 100 -23.33 12.63 6.81
N ASN A 101 -22.04 12.34 6.69
CA ASN A 101 -21.20 12.74 5.56
C ASN A 101 -20.96 11.62 4.53
N ASN A 102 -21.58 10.46 4.71
CA ASN A 102 -21.39 9.26 3.89
C ASN A 102 -19.92 8.84 3.79
N ILE A 103 -19.24 8.78 4.95
CA ILE A 103 -17.86 8.33 5.12
C ILE A 103 -17.85 7.08 6.00
N GLN A 104 -17.24 6.01 5.52
CA GLN A 104 -17.01 4.78 6.27
C GLN A 104 -16.00 5.01 7.40
N ILE A 105 -16.24 4.44 8.56
CA ILE A 105 -15.36 4.53 9.72
C ILE A 105 -14.69 3.20 9.95
N ASP A 106 -13.39 3.16 9.76
CA ASP A 106 -12.48 2.06 10.07
C ASP A 106 -11.60 2.44 11.26
N MET A 107 -10.93 1.47 11.86
CA MET A 107 -10.10 1.70 13.04
C MET A 107 -8.96 0.68 13.13
N ALA A 108 -7.77 1.14 13.51
CA ALA A 108 -6.68 0.26 13.93
C ALA A 108 -7.08 -0.56 15.17
N THR A 109 -6.66 -1.83 15.23
CA THR A 109 -6.98 -2.72 16.35
C THR A 109 -6.04 -2.48 17.54
N GLY A 110 -5.96 -1.25 18.01
CA GLY A 110 -5.08 -0.84 19.10
C GLY A 110 -4.59 0.60 18.97
N THR A 111 -3.46 0.88 19.58
CA THR A 111 -2.78 2.18 19.43
C THR A 111 -1.41 1.98 18.80
N GLY A 112 -1.01 2.85 17.87
CA GLY A 112 0.20 2.60 17.10
C GLY A 112 0.23 1.18 16.53
N TRP A 113 1.38 0.52 16.59
CA TRP A 113 1.59 -0.88 16.18
C TRP A 113 2.88 -1.47 16.81
N PRO A 114 3.03 -2.82 16.88
CA PRO A 114 2.05 -3.91 16.72
C PRO A 114 1.06 -4.00 17.89
N PHE A 115 0.15 -5.01 17.87
CA PHE A 115 -0.79 -5.25 18.97
C PHE A 115 -0.08 -5.37 20.32
N GLY A 116 -0.58 -4.62 21.31
CA GLY A 116 -0.03 -4.58 22.66
C GLY A 116 -0.66 -3.46 23.48
N GLY A 117 -0.23 -3.32 24.73
CA GLY A 117 -0.76 -2.30 25.61
C GLY A 117 -0.51 -2.61 27.09
N PRO A 118 -0.92 -1.72 28.01
CA PRO A 118 -0.69 -1.88 29.44
C PRO A 118 -1.52 -3.02 30.07
N TRP A 119 -2.53 -3.51 29.36
CA TRP A 119 -3.38 -4.62 29.78
C TRP A 119 -2.85 -6.00 29.39
N VAL A 120 -1.72 -6.09 28.69
CA VAL A 120 -1.07 -7.37 28.35
C VAL A 120 -0.28 -7.86 29.56
N PRO A 121 -0.65 -9.01 30.18
CA PRO A 121 0.09 -9.56 31.30
C PRO A 121 1.51 -9.96 30.87
N MET A 122 2.46 -9.90 31.80
CA MET A 122 3.89 -10.18 31.51
C MET A 122 4.11 -11.52 30.83
N GLU A 123 3.43 -12.56 31.27
CA GLU A 123 3.53 -13.91 30.73
C GLU A 123 2.96 -14.07 29.29
N GLU A 124 2.10 -13.13 28.87
CA GLU A 124 1.47 -13.09 27.55
C GLU A 124 2.15 -12.10 26.60
N THR A 125 3.31 -11.54 26.98
CA THR A 125 4.07 -10.63 26.13
C THR A 125 4.91 -11.37 25.09
N ALA A 126 5.20 -10.73 23.97
CA ALA A 126 6.15 -11.22 22.98
C ALA A 126 7.45 -11.62 23.65
N SER A 127 7.98 -12.80 23.31
CA SER A 127 9.12 -13.37 23.98
C SER A 127 10.19 -13.92 23.06
N ARG A 128 11.41 -14.00 23.59
CA ARG A 128 12.60 -14.51 22.92
C ARG A 128 13.20 -15.68 23.65
N LEU A 129 13.70 -16.65 22.91
CA LEU A 129 14.47 -17.75 23.42
C LEU A 129 15.95 -17.34 23.59
N LEU A 130 16.43 -17.29 24.86
CA LEU A 130 17.83 -17.09 25.18
C LEU A 130 18.49 -18.43 25.44
N VAL A 131 19.78 -18.54 25.09
CA VAL A 131 20.54 -19.76 25.19
C VAL A 131 21.85 -19.47 25.94
N ASN A 132 22.13 -20.25 26.98
CA ASN A 132 23.49 -20.41 27.47
C ASN A 132 23.98 -21.81 27.09
N ASP A 133 25.18 -21.89 26.59
CA ASP A 133 25.82 -23.10 26.11
C ASP A 133 27.21 -23.24 26.74
N THR A 134 27.48 -24.36 27.36
CA THR A 134 28.75 -24.61 27.99
C THR A 134 29.07 -26.12 28.02
N THR A 135 30.34 -26.45 27.93
CA THR A 135 30.81 -27.84 28.08
C THR A 135 31.49 -28.04 29.44
N ILE A 136 31.08 -29.05 30.18
CA ILE A 136 31.62 -29.40 31.49
C ILE A 136 31.85 -30.93 31.61
N HIS A 137 32.78 -31.30 32.45
CA HIS A 137 33.01 -32.73 32.75
C HIS A 137 31.91 -33.28 33.65
N SER A 138 31.54 -34.53 33.49
CA SER A 138 30.46 -35.22 34.23
C SER A 138 30.52 -35.06 35.74
N SER A 139 31.73 -34.99 36.33
CA SER A 139 31.94 -34.79 37.77
C SER A 139 31.50 -33.41 38.27
N GLN A 140 31.36 -32.43 37.36
CA GLN A 140 30.98 -31.05 37.66
C GLN A 140 29.48 -30.84 37.55
N ILE A 141 28.73 -31.69 36.83
CA ILE A 141 27.30 -31.46 36.51
C ILE A 141 26.50 -31.25 37.80
N ARG A 142 26.65 -32.10 38.80
CA ARG A 142 25.92 -32.00 40.08
C ARG A 142 26.33 -30.80 40.95
N LYS A 143 27.34 -30.06 40.56
CA LYS A 143 27.84 -28.84 41.24
C LYS A 143 27.66 -27.61 40.34
N PHE A 144 27.16 -27.80 39.13
CA PHE A 144 26.98 -26.74 38.17
C PHE A 144 25.75 -25.89 38.56
N SER A 145 26.01 -24.61 38.79
CA SER A 145 24.94 -23.63 39.05
C SER A 145 24.47 -23.03 37.76
N VAL A 146 23.15 -23.14 37.50
CA VAL A 146 22.52 -22.54 36.32
C VAL A 146 22.47 -21.03 36.52
N LYS A 147 23.12 -20.30 35.64
CA LYS A 147 23.13 -18.83 35.64
C LYS A 147 22.15 -18.30 34.62
N GLN A 148 21.49 -17.20 34.96
CA GLN A 148 20.70 -16.45 33.99
C GLN A 148 21.59 -15.94 32.85
N PRO A 149 21.05 -15.80 31.62
CA PRO A 149 21.73 -15.12 30.52
C PRO A 149 22.06 -13.66 30.87
N LYS A 150 23.05 -13.11 30.18
CA LYS A 150 23.39 -11.69 30.34
C LYS A 150 22.18 -10.81 30.01
N PRO A 151 22.11 -9.58 30.56
CA PRO A 151 21.14 -8.59 30.16
C PRO A 151 21.15 -8.36 28.65
N GLU A 152 19.99 -8.17 28.06
CA GLU A 152 19.83 -7.84 26.65
C GLU A 152 19.23 -6.45 26.49
N LEU A 153 19.36 -5.90 25.28
CA LEU A 153 18.71 -4.66 24.92
C LEU A 153 17.21 -4.93 24.68
N ILE A 154 16.36 -4.05 25.22
CA ILE A 154 14.91 -4.03 24.96
C ILE A 154 14.63 -2.97 23.90
N GLN A 155 13.86 -3.33 22.90
CA GLN A 155 13.39 -2.39 21.90
C GLN A 155 12.18 -1.62 22.46
N ILE A 156 12.31 -0.31 22.57
CA ILE A 156 11.24 0.57 23.04
C ILE A 156 10.61 1.37 21.90
N ASP A 157 11.31 1.51 20.78
CA ASP A 157 10.81 2.08 19.54
C ASP A 157 11.70 1.58 18.37
N ASP A 158 11.45 1.93 17.11
CA ASP A 158 12.11 1.40 15.91
C ASP A 158 13.61 1.11 16.11
N SER A 159 14.49 2.05 16.01
CA SER A 159 15.92 1.84 16.24
C SER A 159 16.36 2.12 17.68
N VAL A 160 15.42 2.27 18.62
CA VAL A 160 15.71 2.63 20.00
C VAL A 160 15.76 1.41 20.88
N PHE A 161 16.93 1.11 21.36
CA PHE A 161 17.20 0.04 22.29
C PHE A 161 17.76 0.61 23.59
N ILE A 162 17.22 0.16 24.71
CA ILE A 162 17.73 0.50 26.04
C ILE A 162 18.29 -0.75 26.70
N GLU A 163 19.21 -0.56 27.64
CA GLU A 163 19.60 -1.66 28.52
C GLU A 163 18.42 -2.12 29.35
N GLU A 164 18.36 -3.41 29.62
CA GLU A 164 17.33 -4.02 30.43
C GLU A 164 17.25 -3.33 31.80
N PRO A 165 16.13 -2.64 32.13
CA PRO A 165 15.96 -1.97 33.43
C PRO A 165 15.98 -2.98 34.57
N ASP A 166 16.40 -2.55 35.75
CA ASP A 166 16.48 -3.40 36.94
C ASP A 166 15.11 -4.05 37.29
N THR A 167 14.02 -3.36 36.99
CA THR A 167 12.65 -3.86 37.16
C THR A 167 12.32 -5.06 36.29
N LEU A 168 13.03 -5.29 35.19
CA LEU A 168 12.83 -6.39 34.24
C LEU A 168 13.89 -7.49 34.33
N LYS A 169 14.91 -7.35 35.19
CA LYS A 169 15.99 -8.36 35.34
C LYS A 169 15.49 -9.72 35.84
N GLY A 170 14.33 -9.77 36.49
CA GLY A 170 13.70 -11.01 36.93
C GLY A 170 12.80 -11.72 35.91
N ASP A 171 12.57 -11.11 34.75
CA ASP A 171 11.57 -11.58 33.75
C ASP A 171 12.12 -12.64 32.80
N LYS A 172 13.18 -13.34 33.23
CA LYS A 172 13.76 -14.49 32.51
C LYS A 172 13.37 -15.78 33.20
N GLN A 173 12.61 -16.60 32.50
CA GLN A 173 12.15 -17.89 33.01
C GLN A 173 12.97 -19.01 32.39
N LEU A 174 13.53 -19.90 33.26
CA LEU A 174 14.19 -21.13 32.79
C LEU A 174 13.14 -22.08 32.20
N ILE A 175 13.31 -22.44 30.93
CA ILE A 175 12.42 -23.36 30.19
C ILE A 175 12.89 -24.78 30.34
N GLY A 176 14.22 -25.01 30.24
CA GLY A 176 14.77 -26.34 30.33
C GLY A 176 16.29 -26.37 30.30
N VAL A 177 16.84 -27.51 30.75
CA VAL A 177 18.27 -27.81 30.70
C VAL A 177 18.47 -29.10 29.94
N TYR A 178 19.34 -29.08 28.96
CA TYR A 178 19.57 -30.16 28.02
C TYR A 178 21.06 -30.51 28.04
N ALA A 179 21.39 -31.79 28.15
CA ALA A 179 22.76 -32.26 28.23
C ALA A 179 23.04 -33.23 27.07
N TYR A 180 24.06 -32.93 26.30
CA TYR A 180 24.55 -33.72 25.18
C TYR A 180 25.97 -34.20 25.43
N ARG A 181 26.19 -35.50 25.33
CA ARG A 181 27.53 -36.06 25.57
C ARG A 181 28.47 -35.78 24.39
N GLN A 182 29.60 -35.18 24.68
CA GLN A 182 30.70 -34.97 23.74
C GLN A 182 31.56 -36.23 23.64
N SER A 183 31.20 -37.21 22.79
CA SER A 183 32.04 -38.39 22.59
C SER A 183 31.80 -39.07 21.24
N SER A 184 32.83 -39.75 20.75
CA SER A 184 32.92 -40.44 19.46
C SER A 184 32.23 -41.82 19.42
N GLY A 185 31.28 -42.15 20.32
CA GLY A 185 30.62 -43.46 20.39
C GLY A 185 29.09 -43.40 20.36
N LYS A 186 28.48 -44.32 19.63
CA LYS A 186 27.01 -44.51 19.60
C LYS A 186 26.52 -44.96 21.00
N GLY A 187 25.60 -44.20 21.59
CA GLY A 187 24.86 -44.59 22.81
C GLY A 187 24.85 -43.49 23.89
N ASP A 188 23.68 -43.20 24.46
CA ASP A 188 23.42 -42.27 25.57
C ASP A 188 23.85 -40.81 25.36
N ALA A 189 23.55 -40.28 24.19
CA ALA A 189 24.02 -38.96 23.80
C ALA A 189 23.21 -37.79 24.38
N PHE A 190 22.02 -38.02 24.95
CA PHE A 190 21.11 -36.96 25.35
C PHE A 190 20.36 -37.23 26.65
N MET A 191 20.23 -36.21 27.51
CA MET A 191 19.29 -36.22 28.63
C MET A 191 18.79 -34.83 28.98
N ARG A 192 17.54 -34.77 29.46
CA ARG A 192 17.00 -33.58 30.11
C ARG A 192 17.41 -33.56 31.58
N LEU A 193 17.84 -32.39 32.05
CA LEU A 193 18.19 -32.16 33.43
C LEU A 193 17.16 -31.26 34.09
N ASN A 194 17.04 -31.42 35.42
CA ASN A 194 16.26 -30.55 36.27
C ASN A 194 17.19 -29.78 37.20
N VAL A 195 16.75 -28.63 37.70
CA VAL A 195 17.41 -27.88 38.75
C VAL A 195 16.75 -28.25 40.09
N ASN A 196 17.49 -28.85 41.00
CA ASN A 196 16.98 -29.23 42.27
C ASN A 196 16.84 -28.04 43.24
N ALA A 197 16.24 -28.29 44.44
CA ALA A 197 16.02 -27.23 45.41
C ALA A 197 17.30 -26.53 45.92
N GLN A 198 18.49 -27.12 45.72
CA GLN A 198 19.78 -26.54 46.03
C GLN A 198 20.40 -25.76 44.84
N GLY A 199 19.71 -25.68 43.70
CA GLY A 199 20.17 -24.98 42.49
C GLY A 199 21.13 -25.79 41.61
N TYR A 200 21.27 -27.10 41.86
CA TYR A 200 22.18 -28.00 41.11
C TYR A 200 21.41 -28.87 40.10
N LEU A 201 22.15 -29.32 39.08
CA LEU A 201 21.59 -30.15 38.01
C LEU A 201 21.49 -31.63 38.41
N GLU A 202 20.36 -32.23 38.10
CA GLU A 202 20.12 -33.66 38.22
C GLU A 202 19.30 -34.18 37.01
N PRO A 203 19.46 -35.49 36.61
CA PRO A 203 18.61 -36.02 35.52
C PRO A 203 17.11 -35.91 35.83
N LEU A 204 16.34 -35.41 34.87
CA LEU A 204 14.88 -35.35 34.97
C LEU A 204 14.30 -36.79 35.13
N ASP A 205 14.80 -37.72 34.31
CA ASP A 205 14.54 -39.16 34.49
C ASP A 205 15.52 -39.76 35.46
N LYS A 206 15.09 -40.06 36.68
CA LYS A 206 15.89 -40.62 37.76
C LYS A 206 16.50 -42.01 37.44
N LYS A 207 16.03 -42.69 36.39
CA LYS A 207 16.63 -43.96 35.89
C LYS A 207 17.88 -43.73 35.07
N LYS A 208 18.05 -42.57 34.45
CA LYS A 208 19.23 -42.23 33.67
C LYS A 208 20.38 -41.80 34.54
N LYS A 209 21.58 -42.34 34.25
CA LYS A 209 22.80 -42.01 34.95
C LYS A 209 23.70 -41.17 34.06
N ILE A 210 24.31 -40.11 34.61
CA ILE A 210 25.31 -39.31 33.93
C ILE A 210 26.56 -40.16 33.75
N SER A 211 26.88 -40.53 32.52
CA SER A 211 28.09 -41.29 32.19
C SER A 211 29.34 -40.39 32.23
N LYS A 212 30.53 -41.02 32.47
CA LYS A 212 31.78 -40.27 32.56
C LYS A 212 32.17 -39.69 31.21
N GLY A 213 32.61 -38.42 31.20
CA GLY A 213 33.09 -37.71 30.02
C GLY A 213 32.59 -36.27 30.04
N ASP A 214 32.81 -35.56 28.94
CA ASP A 214 32.40 -34.17 28.78
C ASP A 214 30.99 -34.09 28.23
N TRP A 215 30.26 -33.16 28.78
CA TRP A 215 28.87 -32.91 28.44
C TRP A 215 28.65 -31.44 28.07
N ARG A 216 28.07 -31.21 26.94
CA ARG A 216 27.54 -29.89 26.53
C ARG A 216 26.22 -29.66 27.25
N ILE A 217 26.15 -28.63 28.07
CA ILE A 217 24.94 -28.23 28.81
C ILE A 217 24.37 -26.99 28.15
N ILE A 218 23.15 -27.13 27.63
CA ILE A 218 22.38 -26.05 27.00
C ILE A 218 21.22 -25.69 27.93
N THR A 219 21.17 -24.45 28.38
CA THR A 219 20.02 -23.92 29.12
C THR A 219 19.21 -22.98 28.25
N LEU A 220 17.91 -23.23 28.20
CA LEU A 220 16.97 -22.39 27.47
C LEU A 220 16.18 -21.52 28.45
N TRP A 221 16.05 -20.24 28.09
CA TRP A 221 15.37 -19.25 28.89
C TRP A 221 14.36 -18.49 28.04
N LYS A 222 13.13 -18.30 28.56
CA LYS A 222 12.16 -17.36 27.99
C LYS A 222 12.50 -15.95 28.49
N ARG A 223 12.73 -15.03 27.57
CA ARG A 223 12.82 -13.58 27.83
C ARG A 223 11.51 -12.94 27.41
N MET A 224 10.76 -12.43 28.38
CA MET A 224 9.47 -11.73 28.16
C MET A 224 9.71 -10.23 27.91
N ALA A 225 8.67 -9.50 27.53
CA ALA A 225 8.64 -8.04 27.41
C ALA A 225 9.80 -7.49 26.55
N ILE A 226 10.04 -8.10 25.40
CA ILE A 226 11.17 -7.75 24.52
C ILE A 226 10.95 -6.50 23.70
N MET A 227 9.71 -6.02 23.61
CA MET A 227 9.33 -4.89 22.75
C MET A 227 8.09 -4.17 23.30
N ASN A 228 8.10 -2.85 23.23
CA ASN A 228 6.94 -2.01 23.47
C ASN A 228 6.15 -1.75 22.17
N VAL A 229 4.88 -1.40 22.35
CA VAL A 229 4.08 -0.85 21.25
C VAL A 229 4.74 0.42 20.74
N LYS A 230 4.92 0.51 19.45
CA LYS A 230 5.45 1.71 18.77
C LYS A 230 4.35 2.76 18.63
N ARG A 231 4.71 4.02 18.78
CA ARG A 231 3.78 5.15 18.57
C ARG A 231 2.51 5.09 19.43
N ALA A 232 2.56 4.42 20.58
CA ALA A 232 1.40 4.23 21.43
C ALA A 232 0.72 5.54 21.81
N ALA A 233 -0.61 5.54 21.78
CA ALA A 233 -1.43 6.64 22.30
C ALA A 233 -1.43 6.68 23.84
N PRO A 234 -1.84 7.78 24.47
CA PRO A 234 -2.15 7.82 25.91
C PRO A 234 -3.11 6.68 26.28
N GLY A 235 -2.80 5.93 27.34
CA GLY A 235 -3.53 4.74 27.77
C GLY A 235 -3.17 3.46 26.97
N GLY A 236 -2.33 3.54 25.94
CA GLY A 236 -1.93 2.39 25.11
C GLY A 236 -0.47 1.94 25.29
N THR A 237 0.32 2.70 26.08
CA THR A 237 1.73 2.35 26.30
C THR A 237 1.88 1.05 27.08
N GLY A 238 2.56 0.07 26.49
CA GLY A 238 2.79 -1.24 27.11
C GLY A 238 3.57 -2.17 26.20
N PHE A 239 3.67 -3.43 26.60
CA PHE A 239 4.40 -4.43 25.83
C PHE A 239 3.53 -5.03 24.71
N VAL A 240 4.21 -5.45 23.67
CA VAL A 240 3.62 -6.18 22.55
C VAL A 240 3.15 -7.57 23.03
N VAL A 241 1.98 -8.00 22.57
CA VAL A 241 1.39 -9.30 22.88
C VAL A 241 2.14 -10.45 22.17
N ASP A 242 2.13 -11.65 22.75
CA ASP A 242 2.60 -12.86 22.08
C ASP A 242 1.65 -13.27 20.94
N HIS A 243 1.99 -12.88 19.71
CA HIS A 243 1.20 -13.19 18.52
C HIS A 243 1.17 -14.68 18.15
N PHE A 244 2.08 -15.49 18.70
CA PHE A 244 2.07 -16.93 18.46
C PHE A 244 1.10 -17.67 19.40
N SER A 245 0.63 -17.02 20.48
CA SER A 245 -0.29 -17.62 21.45
C SER A 245 -1.73 -17.18 21.20
N LYS A 246 -2.60 -18.13 20.78
CA LYS A 246 -4.04 -17.87 20.61
C LYS A 246 -4.68 -17.30 21.88
N LYS A 247 -4.28 -17.80 23.05
CA LYS A 247 -4.79 -17.32 24.34
C LYS A 247 -4.44 -15.85 24.56
N ALA A 248 -3.18 -15.45 24.31
CA ALA A 248 -2.72 -14.07 24.51
C ALA A 248 -3.43 -13.11 23.54
N VAL A 249 -3.58 -13.50 22.29
CA VAL A 249 -4.33 -12.72 21.28
C VAL A 249 -5.79 -12.55 21.69
N LEU A 250 -6.48 -13.61 22.11
CA LEU A 250 -7.88 -13.51 22.56
C LEU A 250 -8.04 -12.64 23.80
N ASN A 251 -7.12 -12.73 24.77
CA ASN A 251 -7.15 -11.87 25.96
C ASN A 251 -6.95 -10.39 25.61
N TYR A 252 -6.03 -10.11 24.67
CA TYR A 252 -5.82 -8.76 24.13
C TYR A 252 -7.10 -8.22 23.48
N LEU A 253 -7.71 -8.98 22.58
CA LEU A 253 -8.93 -8.60 21.86
C LEU A 253 -10.14 -8.45 22.78
N LYS A 254 -10.20 -9.28 23.83
CA LYS A 254 -11.26 -9.18 24.85
C LYS A 254 -11.27 -7.83 25.55
N HIS A 255 -10.10 -7.25 25.86
CA HIS A 255 -10.02 -5.93 26.47
C HIS A 255 -10.68 -4.86 25.59
N ILE A 256 -10.47 -4.95 24.28
CA ILE A 256 -11.10 -4.05 23.29
C ILE A 256 -12.62 -4.27 23.28
N SER A 257 -13.07 -5.54 23.14
CA SER A 257 -14.51 -5.85 23.14
C SER A 257 -15.22 -5.38 24.41
N ASP A 258 -14.59 -5.56 25.58
CA ASP A 258 -15.15 -5.14 26.87
C ASP A 258 -15.42 -3.62 26.91
N ALA A 259 -14.54 -2.79 26.29
CA ALA A 259 -14.75 -1.35 26.19
C ALA A 259 -15.95 -0.99 25.31
N PHE A 260 -16.10 -1.66 24.15
CA PHE A 260 -17.24 -1.46 23.25
C PHE A 260 -18.56 -1.84 23.92
N VAL A 261 -18.61 -3.00 24.56
CA VAL A 261 -19.79 -3.50 25.27
C VAL A 261 -20.15 -2.58 26.45
N LYS A 262 -19.17 -2.23 27.29
CA LYS A 262 -19.38 -1.38 28.49
C LYS A 262 -19.95 -0.01 28.15
N THR A 263 -19.58 0.53 27.00
CA THR A 263 -19.99 1.88 26.58
C THR A 263 -21.14 1.88 25.57
N ASN A 264 -21.63 0.69 25.17
CA ASN A 264 -22.62 0.51 24.11
C ASN A 264 -22.24 1.27 22.82
N THR A 265 -20.96 1.14 22.41
CA THR A 265 -20.43 1.73 21.21
C THR A 265 -20.54 0.77 20.05
N PRO A 266 -21.06 1.15 18.87
CA PRO A 266 -21.04 0.31 17.67
C PRO A 266 -19.59 0.01 17.26
N TYR A 267 -19.35 -1.21 16.76
CA TYR A 267 -18.06 -1.56 16.18
C TYR A 267 -17.82 -0.77 14.86
N PRO A 268 -16.55 -0.51 14.48
CA PRO A 268 -16.24 0.08 13.17
C PRO A 268 -16.63 -0.89 12.06
N HIS A 269 -16.68 -0.39 10.82
CA HIS A 269 -16.91 -1.24 9.65
C HIS A 269 -15.74 -2.22 9.47
N THR A 270 -14.51 -1.71 9.53
CA THR A 270 -13.29 -2.50 9.33
C THR A 270 -12.32 -2.28 10.49
N PHE A 271 -11.77 -3.37 11.02
CA PHE A 271 -10.57 -3.31 11.84
C PHE A 271 -9.32 -3.43 10.98
N PHE A 272 -8.36 -2.58 11.23
CA PHE A 272 -7.07 -2.57 10.54
C PHE A 272 -5.95 -3.11 11.43
N ASN A 273 -5.02 -3.83 10.80
CA ASN A 273 -3.72 -4.19 11.37
C ASN A 273 -2.60 -3.78 10.41
N ASP A 274 -1.66 -3.02 10.94
CA ASP A 274 -0.44 -2.57 10.26
C ASP A 274 0.54 -3.71 10.03
N SER A 275 1.66 -3.45 9.33
CA SER A 275 2.71 -4.43 9.07
C SER A 275 3.18 -5.12 10.36
N TYR A 276 3.53 -6.41 10.23
CA TYR A 276 4.04 -7.17 11.37
C TYR A 276 5.48 -6.75 11.67
N GLU A 277 5.64 -5.95 12.70
CA GLU A 277 6.93 -5.39 13.08
C GLU A 277 7.44 -5.88 14.45
N VAL A 278 7.05 -7.07 14.85
CA VAL A 278 7.54 -7.70 16.10
C VAL A 278 8.90 -8.34 15.86
N SER A 279 9.94 -7.56 16.04
CA SER A 279 11.29 -8.04 15.84
C SER A 279 11.76 -8.94 17.00
N ARG A 280 12.57 -9.94 16.67
CA ARG A 280 13.26 -10.81 17.65
C ARG A 280 12.33 -11.73 18.48
N ALA A 281 11.01 -11.67 18.34
CA ALA A 281 10.10 -12.61 18.99
C ALA A 281 10.17 -13.97 18.30
N ASP A 282 10.89 -14.91 18.90
CA ASP A 282 11.13 -16.24 18.34
C ASP A 282 10.67 -17.38 19.23
N TYR A 283 9.86 -17.10 20.27
CA TYR A 283 9.44 -18.08 21.23
C TYR A 283 8.01 -17.83 21.74
N THR A 284 7.30 -18.93 21.94
CA THR A 284 6.02 -19.00 22.68
C THR A 284 6.00 -20.28 23.52
N PRO A 285 5.28 -20.33 24.66
CA PRO A 285 5.20 -21.55 25.48
C PRO A 285 4.68 -22.78 24.75
N GLU A 286 3.82 -22.59 23.75
CA GLU A 286 3.21 -23.65 22.95
C GLU A 286 4.14 -24.26 21.90
N ILE A 287 5.34 -23.70 21.68
CA ILE A 287 6.22 -24.10 20.57
C ILE A 287 6.61 -25.58 20.59
N PHE A 288 6.90 -26.16 21.76
CA PHE A 288 7.33 -27.55 21.85
C PHE A 288 6.24 -28.56 21.46
N PRO A 289 5.03 -28.53 22.05
CA PRO A 289 3.94 -29.43 21.64
C PRO A 289 3.47 -29.18 20.20
N GLU A 290 3.42 -27.94 19.74
CA GLU A 290 3.01 -27.64 18.37
C GLU A 290 4.07 -28.08 17.35
N PHE A 291 5.36 -27.97 17.68
CA PHE A 291 6.43 -28.48 16.84
C PHE A 291 6.33 -30.01 16.70
N GLU A 292 6.22 -30.77 17.82
CA GLU A 292 6.06 -32.22 17.77
C GLU A 292 4.85 -32.65 16.95
N LYS A 293 3.71 -32.02 17.18
CA LYS A 293 2.46 -32.28 16.46
C LYS A 293 2.60 -32.07 14.94
N ARG A 294 3.29 -31.01 14.51
CA ARG A 294 3.36 -30.59 13.11
C ARG A 294 4.54 -31.23 12.37
N ARG A 295 5.67 -31.39 13.03
CA ARG A 295 6.93 -31.88 12.41
C ARG A 295 7.19 -33.36 12.64
N GLY A 296 6.45 -34.01 13.57
CA GLY A 296 6.48 -35.46 13.80
C GLY A 296 7.67 -35.93 14.65
N TYR A 297 8.41 -34.99 15.26
CA TYR A 297 9.50 -35.34 16.18
C TYR A 297 9.65 -34.25 17.29
N LYS A 298 10.24 -34.62 18.41
CA LYS A 298 10.38 -33.70 19.55
C LYS A 298 11.53 -32.74 19.36
N LEU A 299 11.20 -31.44 19.49
CA LEU A 299 12.19 -30.38 19.46
C LEU A 299 13.20 -30.51 20.59
N GLU A 300 12.72 -30.93 21.78
CA GLU A 300 13.57 -31.10 22.98
C GLU A 300 14.71 -32.10 22.78
N ASP A 301 14.54 -33.09 21.91
CA ASP A 301 15.58 -34.08 21.60
C ASP A 301 16.62 -33.52 20.60
N ASN A 302 16.41 -32.34 20.05
CA ASN A 302 17.20 -31.69 18.98
C ASN A 302 17.57 -30.22 19.30
N ILE A 303 17.64 -29.84 20.56
CA ILE A 303 17.99 -28.48 20.98
C ILE A 303 19.43 -28.13 20.58
N ASP A 304 20.37 -29.08 20.66
CA ASP A 304 21.75 -28.89 20.18
C ASP A 304 21.75 -28.49 18.68
N LYS A 305 20.99 -29.19 17.86
CA LYS A 305 20.85 -28.88 16.43
C LYS A 305 20.21 -27.53 16.16
N LEU A 306 19.17 -27.18 16.94
CA LEU A 306 18.55 -25.86 16.85
C LEU A 306 19.56 -24.74 17.15
N VAL A 307 20.39 -24.96 18.18
CA VAL A 307 21.41 -23.98 18.61
C VAL A 307 22.57 -23.90 17.60
N ASP A 308 22.96 -25.05 17.04
CA ASP A 308 24.03 -25.13 16.04
C ASP A 308 23.62 -24.66 14.64
N GLY A 309 22.34 -24.36 14.43
CA GLY A 309 21.85 -23.89 13.15
C GLY A 309 21.65 -25.02 12.13
N ASP A 310 21.32 -26.24 12.58
CA ASP A 310 20.97 -27.33 11.65
C ASP A 310 19.82 -26.93 10.73
N VAL A 311 20.08 -27.01 9.44
CA VAL A 311 19.17 -26.47 8.41
C VAL A 311 17.77 -27.05 8.52
N LYS A 312 17.65 -28.38 8.80
CA LYS A 312 16.34 -29.01 8.91
C LYS A 312 15.61 -28.54 10.18
N VAL A 313 16.27 -28.58 11.33
CA VAL A 313 15.60 -28.25 12.62
C VAL A 313 15.22 -26.79 12.69
N VAL A 314 16.09 -25.88 12.21
CA VAL A 314 15.78 -24.43 12.16
C VAL A 314 14.69 -24.13 11.16
N SER A 315 14.69 -24.79 9.99
CA SER A 315 13.63 -24.61 8.97
C SER A 315 12.28 -25.09 9.51
N ASP A 316 12.21 -26.25 10.16
CA ASP A 316 11.01 -26.81 10.77
C ASP A 316 10.50 -25.92 11.94
N TYR A 317 11.44 -25.28 12.67
CA TYR A 317 11.13 -24.31 13.73
C TYR A 317 10.46 -23.07 13.16
N ARG A 318 11.07 -22.49 12.11
CA ARG A 318 10.53 -21.30 11.41
C ARG A 318 9.15 -21.58 10.78
N GLU A 319 8.99 -22.75 10.16
CA GLU A 319 7.70 -23.15 9.61
C GLU A 319 6.64 -23.32 10.71
N THR A 320 7.04 -23.83 11.91
CA THR A 320 6.11 -23.92 13.05
C THR A 320 5.69 -22.54 13.54
N LEU A 321 6.62 -21.57 13.66
CA LEU A 321 6.28 -20.19 13.99
C LEU A 321 5.35 -19.58 12.93
N GLY A 322 5.61 -19.85 11.64
CA GLY A 322 4.75 -19.42 10.53
C GLY A 322 3.32 -19.96 10.63
N ASP A 323 3.16 -21.25 10.95
CA ASP A 323 1.85 -21.86 11.19
C ASP A 323 1.12 -21.19 12.37
N LEU A 324 1.84 -20.92 13.46
CA LEU A 324 1.26 -20.31 14.66
C LEU A 324 0.81 -18.87 14.43
N ILE A 325 1.60 -18.04 13.74
CA ILE A 325 1.19 -16.65 13.44
C ILE A 325 -0.05 -16.62 12.54
N PHE A 326 -0.10 -17.52 11.57
CA PHE A 326 -1.25 -17.64 10.68
C PHE A 326 -2.53 -18.04 11.45
N GLU A 327 -2.48 -19.12 12.23
CA GLU A 327 -3.65 -19.68 12.91
C GLU A 327 -4.05 -18.88 14.17
N ASN A 328 -3.05 -18.56 15.01
CA ASN A 328 -3.29 -18.02 16.34
C ASN A 328 -3.45 -16.51 16.37
N PHE A 329 -2.88 -15.80 15.38
CA PHE A 329 -3.03 -14.36 15.25
C PHE A 329 -3.98 -13.99 14.12
N THR A 330 -3.60 -14.21 12.85
CA THR A 330 -4.33 -13.65 11.71
C THR A 330 -5.75 -14.20 11.60
N GLN A 331 -5.92 -15.53 11.66
CA GLN A 331 -7.25 -16.14 11.63
C GLN A 331 -8.07 -15.80 12.87
N THR A 332 -7.46 -15.89 14.07
CA THR A 332 -8.14 -15.61 15.33
C THR A 332 -8.66 -14.17 15.39
N TRP A 333 -7.88 -13.21 14.95
CA TRP A 333 -8.28 -11.80 14.87
C TRP A 333 -9.42 -11.58 13.86
N THR A 334 -9.35 -12.22 12.69
CA THR A 334 -10.41 -12.15 11.68
C THR A 334 -11.72 -12.77 12.19
N GLU A 335 -11.65 -13.94 12.81
CA GLU A 335 -12.83 -14.59 13.44
C GLU A 335 -13.44 -13.72 14.54
N TRP A 336 -12.59 -13.08 15.35
CA TRP A 336 -13.05 -12.14 16.39
C TRP A 336 -13.77 -10.93 15.76
N ALA A 337 -13.21 -10.31 14.74
CA ALA A 337 -13.84 -9.18 14.06
C ALA A 337 -15.22 -9.58 13.48
N HIS A 338 -15.29 -10.74 12.80
CA HIS A 338 -16.55 -11.28 12.25
C HIS A 338 -17.59 -11.54 13.32
N SER A 339 -17.18 -12.02 14.51
CA SER A 339 -18.10 -12.26 15.62
C SER A 339 -18.77 -10.97 16.14
N HIS A 340 -18.22 -9.81 15.79
CA HIS A 340 -18.72 -8.48 16.12
C HIS A 340 -19.34 -7.74 14.91
N GLY A 341 -19.49 -8.42 13.77
CA GLY A 341 -20.07 -7.85 12.55
C GLY A 341 -19.15 -6.86 11.81
N ALA A 342 -17.86 -6.85 12.13
CA ALA A 342 -16.83 -6.10 11.45
C ALA A 342 -16.04 -7.00 10.49
N ILE A 343 -15.33 -6.40 9.54
CA ILE A 343 -14.38 -7.10 8.68
C ILE A 343 -12.94 -6.65 8.98
N THR A 344 -11.96 -7.33 8.35
CA THR A 344 -10.54 -7.07 8.61
C THR A 344 -9.81 -6.59 7.36
N ARG A 345 -8.89 -5.61 7.54
CA ARG A 345 -7.90 -5.18 6.56
C ARG A 345 -6.51 -5.30 7.17
N ASN A 346 -5.57 -5.95 6.47
CA ASN A 346 -4.29 -6.35 7.06
C ASN A 346 -3.12 -6.20 6.11
N GLN A 347 -2.03 -5.64 6.63
CA GLN A 347 -0.69 -5.74 6.07
C GLN A 347 0.01 -6.97 6.64
N ALA A 348 0.12 -8.04 5.84
CA ALA A 348 0.71 -9.28 6.32
C ALA A 348 2.24 -9.31 6.23
N HIS A 349 2.86 -8.39 5.49
CA HIS A 349 4.32 -8.35 5.37
C HIS A 349 4.99 -8.07 6.72
N GLY A 350 6.23 -8.56 6.84
CA GLY A 350 6.92 -8.66 8.11
C GLY A 350 6.61 -9.93 8.91
N SER A 351 5.51 -10.62 8.62
CA SER A 351 5.17 -11.88 9.31
C SER A 351 6.22 -12.96 9.06
N PRO A 352 6.52 -13.83 10.05
CA PRO A 352 7.41 -14.97 9.86
C PRO A 352 6.70 -16.18 9.22
N ALA A 353 5.78 -15.94 8.30
CA ALA A 353 4.93 -16.93 7.66
C ALA A 353 4.86 -16.73 6.15
N ASN A 354 4.29 -17.70 5.42
CA ASN A 354 3.98 -17.49 4.02
C ASN A 354 3.03 -16.29 3.87
N LEU A 355 3.49 -15.23 3.22
CA LEU A 355 2.72 -13.99 3.09
C LEU A 355 1.40 -14.20 2.36
N ILE A 356 1.36 -15.09 1.35
CA ILE A 356 0.12 -15.39 0.61
C ILE A 356 -0.93 -16.00 1.55
N ASP A 357 -0.52 -16.88 2.47
CA ASP A 357 -1.44 -17.47 3.43
C ASP A 357 -2.00 -16.42 4.40
N CYS A 358 -1.13 -15.57 4.97
CA CYS A 358 -1.55 -14.53 5.91
C CYS A 358 -2.42 -13.45 5.25
N TYR A 359 -2.08 -12.99 4.04
CA TYR A 359 -2.93 -12.09 3.27
C TYR A 359 -4.29 -12.73 2.92
N SER A 360 -4.30 -14.02 2.66
CA SER A 360 -5.54 -14.76 2.33
C SER A 360 -6.49 -14.92 3.52
N ALA A 361 -5.99 -14.82 4.75
CA ALA A 361 -6.78 -15.08 5.96
C ALA A 361 -7.67 -13.91 6.41
N VAL A 362 -7.53 -12.74 5.79
CA VAL A 362 -8.29 -11.52 6.12
C VAL A 362 -9.27 -11.16 4.99
N ASP A 363 -10.21 -10.26 5.25
CA ASP A 363 -11.20 -9.88 4.23
C ASP A 363 -10.59 -9.02 3.14
N ILE A 364 -9.76 -8.05 3.50
CA ILE A 364 -9.11 -7.11 2.59
C ILE A 364 -7.58 -7.20 2.79
N PRO A 365 -6.86 -7.94 1.95
CA PRO A 365 -5.40 -7.87 1.90
C PRO A 365 -4.94 -6.46 1.55
N GLU A 366 -3.97 -5.92 2.30
CA GLU A 366 -3.40 -4.60 2.06
C GLU A 366 -1.90 -4.68 1.81
N ILE A 367 -1.46 -4.13 0.69
CA ILE A 367 -0.04 -3.94 0.38
C ILE A 367 0.42 -2.55 0.83
N GLU A 368 1.71 -2.33 0.90
CA GLU A 368 2.31 -1.04 1.17
C GLU A 368 3.31 -0.70 0.06
N GLY A 369 3.34 0.58 -0.35
CA GLY A 369 4.33 1.08 -1.28
C GLY A 369 5.06 2.28 -0.67
N PHE A 370 6.38 2.19 -0.62
CA PHE A 370 7.23 3.26 -0.13
C PHE A 370 7.98 3.95 -1.26
N GLY A 371 8.26 5.22 -1.02
CA GLY A 371 9.23 5.97 -1.78
C GLY A 371 8.77 6.39 -3.15
N LEU A 372 9.64 7.12 -3.81
CA LEU A 372 9.43 7.71 -5.13
C LEU A 372 10.19 6.90 -6.17
N THR A 373 9.48 6.40 -7.18
CA THR A 373 10.11 5.75 -8.34
C THR A 373 10.52 6.80 -9.37
N ASN A 374 11.72 6.66 -9.91
CA ASN A 374 12.14 7.45 -11.06
C ASN A 374 11.76 6.74 -12.36
N PHE A 375 10.58 7.02 -12.88
CA PHE A 375 10.09 6.47 -14.14
C PHE A 375 10.71 7.13 -15.39
N GLY A 376 11.42 8.25 -15.25
CA GLY A 376 11.92 9.03 -16.39
C GLY A 376 10.84 9.81 -17.16
N ILE A 377 9.63 9.92 -16.63
CA ILE A 377 8.50 10.63 -17.26
C ILE A 377 8.87 12.10 -17.51
N LYS A 378 8.61 12.57 -18.74
CA LYS A 378 8.92 13.94 -19.16
C LYS A 378 8.14 14.98 -18.32
N GLY A 379 8.85 16.00 -17.83
CA GLY A 379 8.26 17.07 -17.04
C GLY A 379 7.93 16.71 -15.58
N LEU A 380 8.01 15.44 -15.22
CA LEU A 380 7.82 15.00 -13.84
C LEU A 380 9.04 15.43 -13.01
N ARG A 381 8.77 16.10 -11.89
CA ARG A 381 9.82 16.47 -10.94
C ARG A 381 10.36 15.22 -10.23
N THR A 382 11.66 15.03 -10.24
CA THR A 382 12.34 13.96 -9.52
C THR A 382 12.96 14.48 -8.22
N ASP A 383 12.88 13.68 -7.16
CA ASP A 383 13.57 13.94 -5.91
C ASP A 383 14.51 12.77 -5.58
N THR A 384 15.72 12.83 -6.12
CA THR A 384 16.71 11.74 -6.06
C THR A 384 17.13 11.38 -4.63
N ARG A 385 16.91 12.24 -3.64
CA ARG A 385 17.22 11.96 -2.23
C ARG A 385 16.21 11.05 -1.57
N HIS A 386 15.00 10.97 -2.13
CA HIS A 386 13.89 10.19 -1.63
C HIS A 386 13.53 9.00 -2.52
N THR A 387 14.24 8.82 -3.64
CA THR A 387 14.10 7.65 -4.50
C THR A 387 14.71 6.43 -3.81
N ARG A 388 13.90 5.42 -3.53
CA ARG A 388 14.32 4.15 -2.94
C ARG A 388 14.30 3.07 -4.01
N LYS A 389 15.41 2.35 -4.14
CA LYS A 389 15.64 1.46 -5.30
C LYS A 389 14.69 0.27 -5.35
N ASN A 390 14.13 -0.20 -4.26
CA ASN A 390 13.34 -1.42 -4.22
C ASN A 390 11.89 -1.20 -3.73
N ASP A 391 11.50 0.03 -3.43
CA ASP A 391 10.22 0.31 -2.78
C ASP A 391 9.03 0.36 -3.74
N SER A 392 9.30 0.39 -5.04
CA SER A 392 8.28 0.33 -6.09
C SER A 392 8.60 -0.77 -7.11
N ASP A 393 9.27 -1.83 -6.68
CA ASP A 393 9.44 -3.02 -7.51
C ASP A 393 8.07 -3.69 -7.72
N PHE A 394 7.73 -3.95 -8.97
CA PHE A 394 6.43 -4.51 -9.34
C PHE A 394 6.16 -5.84 -8.66
N SER A 395 7.23 -6.66 -8.46
CA SER A 395 7.12 -7.94 -7.76
C SER A 395 6.72 -7.79 -6.29
N MET A 396 7.09 -6.70 -5.63
CA MET A 396 6.71 -6.43 -4.23
C MET A 396 5.24 -6.06 -4.09
N LEU A 397 4.70 -5.32 -5.05
CA LEU A 397 3.34 -4.79 -4.98
C LEU A 397 2.24 -5.84 -5.20
N LYS A 398 2.58 -7.04 -5.68
CA LYS A 398 1.60 -8.07 -6.07
C LYS A 398 1.22 -9.07 -4.97
N TYR A 399 1.81 -9.05 -3.79
CA TYR A 399 1.51 -10.04 -2.74
C TYR A 399 0.05 -10.01 -2.28
N ALA A 400 -0.48 -8.83 -1.96
CA ALA A 400 -1.86 -8.67 -1.49
C ALA A 400 -2.87 -8.96 -2.61
N SER A 401 -2.63 -8.46 -3.83
CA SER A 401 -3.51 -8.70 -4.99
C SER A 401 -3.54 -10.18 -5.38
N SER A 402 -2.39 -10.85 -5.36
CA SER A 402 -2.33 -12.29 -5.61
C SER A 402 -3.19 -13.08 -4.62
N ALA A 403 -3.07 -12.77 -3.33
CA ALA A 403 -3.89 -13.40 -2.30
C ALA A 403 -5.39 -13.12 -2.49
N SER A 404 -5.76 -11.90 -2.90
CA SER A 404 -7.14 -11.55 -3.23
C SER A 404 -7.66 -12.34 -4.42
N HIS A 405 -6.88 -12.36 -5.51
CA HIS A 405 -7.29 -12.98 -6.78
C HIS A 405 -7.47 -14.49 -6.65
N ILE A 406 -6.49 -15.21 -6.09
CA ILE A 406 -6.58 -16.69 -5.95
C ILE A 406 -7.71 -17.13 -5.02
N ASN A 407 -8.19 -16.27 -4.13
CA ASN A 407 -9.30 -16.52 -3.20
C ASN A 407 -10.61 -15.87 -3.62
N GLY A 408 -10.67 -15.20 -4.78
CA GLY A 408 -11.89 -14.57 -5.30
C GLY A 408 -12.39 -13.40 -4.47
N LYS A 409 -11.50 -12.74 -3.71
CA LYS A 409 -11.82 -11.52 -2.95
C LYS A 409 -11.96 -10.33 -3.90
N LYS A 410 -12.92 -9.45 -3.60
CA LYS A 410 -13.20 -8.29 -4.46
C LYS A 410 -12.18 -7.17 -4.30
N LEU A 411 -11.72 -6.93 -3.06
CA LEU A 411 -10.89 -5.77 -2.72
C LEU A 411 -9.45 -6.19 -2.43
N THR A 412 -8.54 -5.38 -2.94
CA THR A 412 -7.13 -5.34 -2.58
C THR A 412 -6.78 -3.91 -2.20
N SER A 413 -6.43 -3.70 -0.95
CA SER A 413 -6.10 -2.37 -0.44
C SER A 413 -4.60 -2.05 -0.57
N SER A 414 -4.27 -0.78 -0.44
CA SER A 414 -2.90 -0.33 -0.27
C SER A 414 -2.80 0.82 0.73
N GLU A 415 -1.77 0.76 1.58
CA GLU A 415 -1.23 1.95 2.20
C GLU A 415 -0.45 2.72 1.13
N THR A 416 -0.86 3.96 0.86
CA THR A 416 -0.48 4.66 -0.36
C THR A 416 0.17 6.00 -0.04
N PHE A 417 1.32 6.26 -0.66
CA PHE A 417 2.14 7.47 -0.52
C PHE A 417 2.92 7.59 0.80
N THR A 418 3.09 6.53 1.54
CA THR A 418 4.04 6.47 2.65
C THR A 418 5.45 6.76 2.13
N TRP A 419 6.18 7.65 2.78
CA TRP A 419 7.57 8.01 2.42
C TRP A 419 7.78 8.49 0.96
N LEU A 420 6.74 8.89 0.25
CA LEU A 420 6.86 9.28 -1.15
C LEU A 420 7.89 10.42 -1.32
N THR A 421 7.82 11.44 -0.46
CA THR A 421 8.87 12.45 -0.25
C THR A 421 8.74 13.03 1.17
N GLU A 422 9.26 14.23 1.44
CA GLU A 422 8.99 14.97 2.67
C GLU A 422 7.58 15.59 2.64
N HIS A 423 6.92 15.79 3.79
CA HIS A 423 5.56 16.32 3.93
C HIS A 423 5.23 17.53 3.05
N PHE A 424 6.19 18.44 2.94
CA PHE A 424 5.98 19.73 2.29
C PHE A 424 6.48 19.76 0.84
N ARG A 425 6.89 18.62 0.28
CA ARG A 425 7.57 18.54 -1.01
C ARG A 425 6.89 17.66 -2.02
N THR A 426 5.85 16.92 -1.66
CA THR A 426 5.18 15.98 -2.57
C THR A 426 4.08 16.69 -3.33
N SER A 427 4.11 16.60 -4.66
CA SER A 427 3.06 17.10 -5.54
C SER A 427 2.09 16.01 -5.95
N LEU A 428 0.89 16.41 -6.35
CA LEU A 428 -0.11 15.51 -6.94
C LEU A 428 0.44 14.80 -8.19
N SER A 429 1.26 15.52 -8.97
CA SER A 429 1.91 14.98 -10.17
C SER A 429 2.88 13.85 -9.87
N GLN A 430 3.56 13.87 -8.70
CA GLN A 430 4.44 12.78 -8.27
C GLN A 430 3.66 11.58 -7.72
N MET A 431 2.48 11.82 -7.15
CA MET A 431 1.62 10.77 -6.60
C MET A 431 1.05 9.87 -7.69
N LYS A 432 0.65 10.42 -8.84
CA LYS A 432 -0.08 9.69 -9.88
C LYS A 432 0.67 8.49 -10.45
N PRO A 433 1.94 8.56 -10.88
CA PRO A 433 2.63 7.42 -11.49
C PRO A 433 2.84 6.25 -10.51
N ASP A 434 3.15 6.52 -9.25
CA ASP A 434 3.26 5.47 -8.23
C ASP A 434 1.91 4.81 -7.96
N LEU A 435 0.83 5.59 -7.92
CA LEU A 435 -0.55 5.07 -7.82
C LEU A 435 -0.92 4.21 -9.04
N ASP A 436 -0.60 4.66 -10.26
CA ASP A 436 -0.86 3.90 -11.48
C ASP A 436 -0.12 2.55 -11.49
N LEU A 437 1.10 2.52 -10.97
CA LEU A 437 1.85 1.27 -10.81
C LEU A 437 1.15 0.31 -9.83
N MET A 438 0.62 0.83 -8.70
CA MET A 438 -0.16 0.05 -7.75
C MET A 438 -1.45 -0.51 -8.38
N PHE A 439 -2.15 0.30 -9.18
CA PHE A 439 -3.32 -0.16 -9.93
C PHE A 439 -2.98 -1.29 -10.90
N CYS A 440 -1.87 -1.16 -11.64
CA CYS A 440 -1.38 -2.22 -12.52
C CYS A 440 -0.93 -3.47 -11.75
N ALA A 441 -0.54 -3.35 -10.48
CA ALA A 441 -0.25 -4.48 -9.60
C ALA A 441 -1.49 -5.13 -8.96
N GLY A 442 -2.70 -4.61 -9.22
CA GLY A 442 -3.96 -5.19 -8.79
C GLY A 442 -4.61 -4.52 -7.57
N VAL A 443 -4.05 -3.40 -7.07
CA VAL A 443 -4.71 -2.58 -6.05
C VAL A 443 -5.98 -1.96 -6.62
N ASN A 444 -7.06 -1.96 -5.84
CA ASN A 444 -8.34 -1.38 -6.23
C ASN A 444 -9.12 -0.75 -5.05
N ASN A 445 -8.47 -0.58 -3.90
CA ASN A 445 -9.04 0.03 -2.70
C ASN A 445 -7.96 0.81 -1.94
N VAL A 446 -7.71 2.05 -2.37
CA VAL A 446 -6.61 2.90 -1.89
C VAL A 446 -6.93 3.53 -0.54
N TYR A 447 -6.00 3.44 0.41
CA TYR A 447 -5.96 4.23 1.63
C TYR A 447 -4.73 5.13 1.61
N LEU A 448 -4.97 6.44 1.62
CA LEU A 448 -3.89 7.43 1.60
C LEU A 448 -3.20 7.51 2.96
N HIS A 449 -1.90 7.56 2.98
CA HIS A 449 -1.08 7.74 4.17
C HIS A 449 -0.52 9.17 4.19
N GLY A 450 -1.09 10.18 4.88
CA GLY A 450 -2.48 10.21 5.33
C GLY A 450 -2.79 11.58 5.90
N ALA A 451 -3.70 11.71 6.82
CA ALA A 451 -4.12 12.97 7.45
C ALA A 451 -4.00 12.90 8.96
N CYS A 452 -3.55 13.99 9.61
CA CYS A 452 -3.65 14.15 11.05
C CYS A 452 -4.96 14.86 11.42
N TYR A 453 -5.59 14.44 12.52
CA TYR A 453 -6.48 15.37 13.20
C TYR A 453 -5.67 16.60 13.62
N SER A 454 -6.17 17.78 13.29
CA SER A 454 -5.59 19.05 13.69
C SER A 454 -6.70 20.06 13.88
N PRO A 455 -6.76 20.79 15.03
CA PRO A 455 -7.73 21.86 15.19
C PRO A 455 -7.59 22.89 14.07
N LYS A 456 -8.73 23.37 13.55
CA LYS A 456 -8.78 24.33 12.42
C LYS A 456 -8.05 25.66 12.73
N ASP A 457 -8.04 26.07 14.01
CA ASP A 457 -7.46 27.33 14.47
C ASP A 457 -6.01 27.17 14.97
N ASP A 458 -5.42 25.94 14.87
CA ASP A 458 -4.04 25.76 15.27
C ASP A 458 -3.09 26.43 14.26
N PRO A 459 -2.04 27.12 14.72
CA PRO A 459 -1.10 27.80 13.83
C PRO A 459 -0.53 26.88 12.76
N TRP A 460 -0.48 27.38 11.52
CA TRP A 460 0.13 26.64 10.40
C TRP A 460 1.55 26.14 10.73
N PRO A 461 1.93 24.90 10.41
CA PRO A 461 1.27 23.96 9.51
C PRO A 461 0.23 23.03 10.19
N GLY A 462 -0.13 23.22 11.44
CA GLY A 462 -0.98 22.33 12.22
C GLY A 462 -0.24 21.09 12.70
N TRP A 463 -0.99 20.03 13.02
CA TRP A 463 -0.43 18.77 13.50
C TRP A 463 -0.07 17.87 12.32
N LYS A 464 1.08 17.20 12.41
CA LYS A 464 1.63 16.35 11.35
C LYS A 464 2.15 15.06 11.94
N PHE A 465 1.99 13.99 11.18
CA PHE A 465 2.61 12.71 11.46
C PHE A 465 3.82 12.51 10.56
N TYR A 466 4.88 11.84 11.04
CA TYR A 466 6.03 11.51 10.21
C TYR A 466 5.66 10.52 9.09
N ALA A 467 6.54 10.32 8.12
CA ALA A 467 6.40 9.36 7.01
C ALA A 467 5.13 9.53 6.15
N SER A 468 4.52 10.70 6.17
CA SER A 468 3.22 10.95 5.56
C SER A 468 3.33 11.99 4.45
N VAL A 469 2.63 11.75 3.35
CA VAL A 469 2.20 12.83 2.48
C VAL A 469 1.01 13.51 3.16
N ASP A 470 1.16 14.75 3.53
CA ASP A 470 0.15 15.48 4.27
C ASP A 470 -1.09 15.77 3.40
N ILE A 471 -2.10 14.90 3.50
CA ILE A 471 -3.40 15.03 2.84
C ILE A 471 -4.35 15.79 3.79
N SER A 472 -4.10 17.06 4.01
CA SER A 472 -4.88 17.87 4.92
C SER A 472 -5.14 19.29 4.40
N PRO A 473 -6.18 19.98 4.93
CA PRO A 473 -6.51 21.36 4.55
C PRO A 473 -5.39 22.40 4.77
N THR A 474 -4.38 22.08 5.58
CA THR A 474 -3.25 22.97 5.81
C THR A 474 -2.16 22.87 4.74
N ASN A 475 -2.20 21.84 3.89
CA ASN A 475 -1.32 21.72 2.74
C ASN A 475 -1.87 22.50 1.55
N SER A 476 -1.04 23.24 0.82
CA SER A 476 -1.47 24.00 -0.37
C SER A 476 -2.09 23.12 -1.47
N ILE A 477 -1.64 21.88 -1.60
CA ILE A 477 -2.21 20.92 -2.59
C ILE A 477 -3.68 20.61 -2.33
N TRP A 478 -4.19 20.82 -1.10
CA TRP A 478 -5.59 20.54 -0.74
C TRP A 478 -6.60 21.17 -1.68
N ARG A 479 -6.26 22.33 -2.21
CA ARG A 479 -7.08 23.03 -3.20
C ARG A 479 -7.43 22.15 -4.41
N ASP A 480 -6.50 21.31 -4.84
CA ASP A 480 -6.62 20.50 -6.06
C ASP A 480 -6.67 18.98 -5.79
N VAL A 481 -6.54 18.55 -4.51
CA VAL A 481 -6.68 17.14 -4.09
C VAL A 481 -8.03 16.52 -4.55
N PRO A 482 -9.17 17.23 -4.61
CA PRO A 482 -10.42 16.67 -5.14
C PRO A 482 -10.30 16.07 -6.55
N GLU A 483 -9.40 16.57 -7.39
CA GLU A 483 -9.18 16.02 -8.73
C GLU A 483 -8.46 14.65 -8.68
N LEU A 484 -7.52 14.49 -7.76
CA LEU A 484 -6.90 13.19 -7.48
C LEU A 484 -7.95 12.20 -6.92
N MET A 485 -8.82 12.63 -6.01
CA MET A 485 -9.89 11.76 -5.46
C MET A 485 -10.85 11.28 -6.55
N LYS A 486 -11.27 12.17 -7.45
CA LYS A 486 -12.07 11.80 -8.61
C LYS A 486 -11.36 10.82 -9.54
N TYR A 487 -10.07 11.02 -9.77
CA TYR A 487 -9.25 10.12 -10.57
C TYR A 487 -9.21 8.72 -9.95
N ILE A 488 -8.96 8.62 -8.65
CA ILE A 488 -8.93 7.35 -7.90
C ILE A 488 -10.30 6.66 -7.98
N ASP A 489 -11.37 7.37 -7.70
CA ASP A 489 -12.73 6.82 -7.74
C ASP A 489 -13.06 6.24 -9.13
N ARG A 490 -12.74 6.94 -10.22
CA ARG A 490 -12.96 6.45 -11.58
C ARG A 490 -12.10 5.22 -11.89
N CYS A 491 -10.84 5.22 -11.54
CA CYS A 491 -9.97 4.04 -11.71
C CYS A 491 -10.50 2.84 -10.92
N GLN A 492 -10.79 3.02 -9.64
CA GLN A 492 -11.28 1.95 -8.77
C GLN A 492 -12.66 1.44 -9.19
N THR A 493 -13.50 2.28 -9.75
CA THR A 493 -14.79 1.88 -10.32
C THR A 493 -14.61 0.79 -11.39
N TYR A 494 -13.64 0.93 -12.28
CA TYR A 494 -13.30 -0.11 -13.25
C TYR A 494 -12.52 -1.26 -12.64
N LEU A 495 -11.54 -0.99 -11.78
CA LEU A 495 -10.70 -2.02 -11.18
C LEU A 495 -11.43 -2.93 -10.18
N GLN A 496 -12.57 -2.51 -9.62
CA GLN A 496 -13.45 -3.35 -8.80
C GLN A 496 -14.51 -4.09 -9.62
N TRP A 497 -14.68 -3.76 -10.91
CA TRP A 497 -15.62 -4.42 -11.79
C TRP A 497 -15.05 -5.70 -12.39
N GLY A 498 -15.89 -6.73 -12.52
CA GLY A 498 -15.50 -8.01 -13.10
C GLY A 498 -14.49 -8.80 -12.25
N LYS A 499 -13.74 -9.69 -12.89
CA LYS A 499 -12.77 -10.60 -12.27
C LYS A 499 -11.37 -10.34 -12.83
N PRO A 500 -10.30 -10.60 -12.05
CA PRO A 500 -8.93 -10.60 -12.56
C PRO A 500 -8.78 -11.55 -13.75
N ASP A 501 -7.88 -11.24 -14.68
CA ASP A 501 -7.59 -12.08 -15.84
C ASP A 501 -6.08 -12.17 -16.06
N ASN A 502 -5.37 -12.59 -15.00
CA ASN A 502 -3.93 -12.82 -15.01
C ASN A 502 -3.59 -14.15 -15.67
N ASP A 503 -2.40 -14.26 -16.28
CA ASP A 503 -2.04 -15.37 -17.14
C ASP A 503 -1.50 -16.58 -16.38
N PHE A 504 -0.59 -16.36 -15.39
CA PHE A 504 0.14 -17.44 -14.72
C PHE A 504 0.02 -17.37 -13.20
N LEU A 505 0.10 -18.54 -12.57
CA LEU A 505 0.45 -18.67 -11.16
C LEU A 505 1.96 -18.79 -11.01
N VAL A 506 2.54 -18.19 -9.98
CA VAL A 506 3.97 -18.30 -9.63
C VAL A 506 4.09 -18.83 -8.20
N LEU A 507 4.78 -19.96 -8.02
CA LEU A 507 4.97 -20.57 -6.70
C LEU A 507 5.93 -19.74 -5.86
N LEU A 508 5.50 -19.32 -4.66
CA LEU A 508 6.34 -18.60 -3.71
C LEU A 508 7.26 -19.59 -2.96
N PRO A 509 8.63 -19.50 -3.06
CA PRO A 509 9.57 -20.49 -2.56
C PRO A 509 9.87 -20.37 -1.07
N VAL A 510 8.87 -20.32 -0.21
CA VAL A 510 9.02 -20.06 1.24
C VAL A 510 9.86 -21.12 1.94
N ARG A 511 9.77 -22.41 1.53
CA ARG A 511 10.59 -23.49 2.11
C ARG A 511 12.07 -23.34 1.82
N ASP A 512 12.42 -22.85 0.63
CA ASP A 512 13.81 -22.57 0.27
C ASP A 512 14.32 -21.35 1.07
N MET A 513 13.48 -20.35 1.29
CA MET A 513 13.83 -19.20 2.11
C MET A 513 14.07 -19.60 3.57
N TRP A 514 13.21 -20.41 4.18
CA TRP A 514 13.40 -20.85 5.57
C TRP A 514 14.74 -21.57 5.83
N LYS A 515 15.36 -22.15 4.81
CA LYS A 515 16.68 -22.81 4.93
C LYS A 515 17.88 -21.87 4.86
N LYS A 516 17.65 -20.58 4.57
CA LYS A 516 18.72 -19.59 4.51
C LYS A 516 19.07 -19.07 5.91
N ASN A 517 20.35 -18.69 6.13
CA ASN A 517 20.82 -18.01 7.34
C ASN A 517 20.39 -18.69 8.66
N THR A 518 20.58 -19.99 8.78
CA THR A 518 20.13 -20.77 9.93
C THR A 518 21.03 -20.62 11.18
N HIS A 519 22.26 -20.15 11.00
CA HIS A 519 23.19 -19.97 12.12
C HIS A 519 22.87 -18.70 12.92
N GLY A 520 22.48 -18.88 14.18
CA GLY A 520 22.20 -17.79 15.13
C GLY A 520 20.82 -17.11 14.99
N GLU A 521 20.09 -17.37 13.91
CA GLU A 521 18.78 -16.78 13.65
C GLU A 521 17.68 -17.85 13.59
N ARG A 522 16.80 -17.87 14.59
CA ARG A 522 15.63 -18.77 14.62
C ARG A 522 14.40 -18.14 14.01
N LEU A 523 14.28 -16.82 14.04
CA LEU A 523 13.19 -16.07 13.40
C LEU A 523 13.58 -15.66 11.99
N MET A 524 12.70 -15.81 11.03
CA MET A 524 12.82 -15.23 9.69
C MET A 524 11.52 -14.49 9.36
N GLN A 525 11.62 -13.18 9.20
CA GLN A 525 10.49 -12.32 8.83
C GLN A 525 10.52 -12.00 7.34
N PHE A 526 9.37 -12.04 6.70
CA PHE A 526 9.24 -11.79 5.27
C PHE A 526 8.80 -10.35 5.00
N SER A 527 9.74 -9.42 5.10
CA SER A 527 9.56 -8.05 4.66
C SER A 527 9.55 -7.98 3.13
N ILE A 528 8.53 -7.37 2.54
CA ILE A 528 8.43 -7.22 1.08
C ILE A 528 9.66 -6.52 0.47
N HIS A 529 10.27 -5.57 1.19
CA HIS A 529 11.49 -4.87 0.76
C HIS A 529 12.73 -5.75 0.68
N LYS A 530 12.74 -6.90 1.36
CA LYS A 530 13.86 -7.85 1.39
C LYS A 530 13.61 -9.11 0.56
N MET A 531 12.45 -9.24 -0.06
CA MET A 531 12.12 -10.45 -0.83
C MET A 531 13.05 -10.64 -2.02
N GLY A 532 13.50 -9.57 -2.68
CA GLY A 532 14.52 -9.65 -3.72
C GLY A 532 15.89 -10.15 -3.25
N GLU A 533 16.21 -10.06 -1.95
CA GLU A 533 17.42 -10.63 -1.34
C GLU A 533 17.18 -12.08 -0.90
N LEU A 534 16.01 -12.35 -0.33
CA LEU A 534 15.63 -13.67 0.16
C LEU A 534 15.32 -14.65 -0.97
N ALA A 535 14.67 -14.19 -2.04
CA ALA A 535 14.28 -14.99 -3.20
C ALA A 535 14.54 -14.21 -4.51
N PRO A 536 15.82 -13.98 -4.88
CA PRO A 536 16.16 -13.13 -6.04
C PRO A 536 15.63 -13.70 -7.36
N GLU A 537 15.68 -15.00 -7.54
CA GLU A 537 15.21 -15.66 -8.76
C GLU A 537 13.68 -15.63 -8.89
N PHE A 538 12.97 -15.65 -7.76
CA PHE A 538 11.52 -15.41 -7.74
C PHE A 538 11.20 -13.98 -8.20
N ALA A 539 11.87 -12.97 -7.65
CA ALA A 539 11.64 -11.57 -8.03
C ALA A 539 12.00 -11.33 -9.51
N GLU A 540 13.11 -11.90 -9.98
CA GLU A 540 13.51 -11.85 -11.39
C GLU A 540 12.49 -12.55 -12.30
N THR A 541 11.97 -13.71 -11.87
CA THR A 541 10.93 -14.45 -12.59
C THR A 541 9.71 -13.57 -12.84
N VAL A 542 9.20 -12.90 -11.81
CA VAL A 542 8.03 -12.01 -11.91
C VAL A 542 8.29 -10.85 -12.88
N ASN A 543 9.45 -10.21 -12.77
CA ASN A 543 9.81 -9.11 -13.65
C ASN A 543 10.01 -9.56 -15.11
N ASN A 544 10.49 -10.77 -15.34
CA ASN A 544 10.64 -11.34 -16.67
C ASN A 544 9.30 -11.74 -17.28
N ILE A 545 8.34 -12.22 -16.49
CA ILE A 545 6.95 -12.48 -16.91
C ILE A 545 6.33 -11.17 -17.45
N ASP A 546 6.41 -10.08 -16.69
CA ASP A 546 5.88 -8.78 -17.10
C ASP A 546 6.53 -8.25 -18.39
N LYS A 547 7.87 -8.31 -18.49
CA LYS A 547 8.61 -7.92 -19.70
C LYS A 547 8.28 -8.80 -20.93
N ALA A 548 7.97 -10.07 -20.71
CA ALA A 548 7.59 -10.98 -21.78
C ALA A 548 6.14 -10.77 -22.26
N GLY A 549 5.36 -9.94 -21.58
CA GLY A 549 4.01 -9.57 -22.00
C GLY A 549 2.89 -10.25 -21.21
N TYR A 550 3.19 -10.85 -20.07
CA TYR A 550 2.21 -11.59 -19.26
C TYR A 550 1.99 -10.96 -17.90
N ASP A 551 0.91 -11.34 -17.24
CA ASP A 551 0.64 -11.04 -15.84
C ASP A 551 0.60 -12.33 -15.00
N CYS A 552 0.83 -12.19 -13.69
CA CYS A 552 0.83 -13.35 -12.80
C CYS A 552 0.28 -13.01 -11.41
N ASP A 553 -0.14 -14.07 -10.70
CA ASP A 553 -0.41 -14.06 -9.28
C ASP A 553 0.46 -15.07 -8.54
N TYR A 554 0.80 -14.78 -7.29
CA TYR A 554 1.59 -15.68 -6.45
C TYR A 554 0.69 -16.71 -5.79
N ILE A 555 1.20 -17.91 -5.59
CA ILE A 555 0.49 -18.98 -4.91
C ILE A 555 1.40 -19.66 -3.87
N SER A 556 0.84 -20.01 -2.71
CA SER A 556 1.50 -20.84 -1.72
C SER A 556 1.26 -22.33 -2.02
N GLU A 557 2.08 -23.22 -1.44
CA GLU A 557 1.86 -24.66 -1.51
C GLU A 557 0.46 -25.07 -1.05
N LYS A 558 -0.05 -24.42 0.01
CA LYS A 558 -1.38 -24.67 0.58
C LYS A 558 -2.49 -24.42 -0.44
N PHE A 559 -2.48 -23.30 -1.15
CA PHE A 559 -3.48 -22.99 -2.17
C PHE A 559 -3.24 -23.77 -3.47
N LEU A 560 -1.99 -24.06 -3.80
CA LEU A 560 -1.67 -24.92 -4.95
C LEU A 560 -2.29 -26.30 -4.81
N LEU A 561 -2.25 -26.92 -3.62
CA LEU A 561 -2.87 -28.22 -3.35
C LEU A 561 -4.39 -28.25 -3.52
N THR A 562 -5.06 -27.11 -3.55
CA THR A 562 -6.50 -26.98 -3.80
C THR A 562 -6.82 -26.60 -5.25
N THR A 563 -5.82 -26.39 -6.09
CA THR A 563 -5.97 -26.04 -7.50
C THR A 563 -6.28 -27.29 -8.32
N SER A 564 -7.15 -27.16 -9.29
CA SER A 564 -7.53 -28.25 -10.23
C SER A 564 -7.24 -27.85 -11.68
N TYR A 565 -7.15 -28.83 -12.57
CA TYR A 565 -7.08 -28.58 -14.02
C TYR A 565 -8.46 -28.83 -14.64
N LYS A 566 -9.02 -27.80 -15.28
CA LYS A 566 -10.35 -27.85 -15.88
C LYS A 566 -10.40 -26.94 -17.12
N ASP A 567 -11.03 -27.43 -18.20
CA ASP A 567 -11.26 -26.66 -19.44
C ASP A 567 -9.97 -26.01 -20.00
N GLY A 568 -8.84 -26.76 -19.95
CA GLY A 568 -7.55 -26.29 -20.44
C GLY A 568 -6.80 -25.32 -19.54
N LYS A 569 -7.30 -25.05 -18.31
CA LYS A 569 -6.72 -24.08 -17.38
C LYS A 569 -6.52 -24.65 -15.98
N LEU A 570 -5.58 -24.10 -15.26
CA LEU A 570 -5.49 -24.26 -13.81
C LEU A 570 -6.55 -23.39 -13.16
N VAL A 571 -7.34 -23.96 -12.24
CA VAL A 571 -8.45 -23.25 -11.58
C VAL A 571 -8.29 -23.38 -10.08
N THR A 572 -8.22 -22.24 -9.38
CA THR A 572 -8.15 -22.22 -7.91
C THR A 572 -9.46 -22.66 -7.27
N ALA A 573 -9.45 -22.93 -5.97
CA ALA A 573 -10.67 -23.30 -5.23
C ALA A 573 -11.78 -22.24 -5.33
N ALA A 574 -11.42 -20.96 -5.49
CA ALA A 574 -12.35 -19.85 -5.69
C ALA A 574 -12.85 -19.71 -7.15
N GLY A 575 -12.40 -20.59 -8.05
CA GLY A 575 -12.81 -20.59 -9.45
C GLY A 575 -12.06 -19.59 -10.34
N GLN A 576 -10.91 -19.09 -9.92
CA GLN A 576 -10.07 -18.21 -10.73
C GLN A 576 -9.19 -19.04 -11.68
N PRO A 577 -9.30 -18.84 -13.03
CA PRO A 577 -8.55 -19.59 -14.01
C PRO A 577 -7.19 -18.96 -14.34
N TYR A 578 -6.18 -19.82 -14.64
CA TYR A 578 -4.84 -19.42 -15.10
C TYR A 578 -4.39 -20.33 -16.24
N ASN A 579 -3.53 -19.82 -17.14
CA ASN A 579 -3.02 -20.59 -18.27
C ASN A 579 -1.94 -21.60 -17.85
N GLY A 580 -1.21 -21.35 -16.77
CA GLY A 580 -0.18 -22.28 -16.29
C GLY A 580 0.37 -21.90 -14.91
N LEU A 581 1.27 -22.78 -14.41
CA LEU A 581 2.04 -22.58 -13.19
C LEU A 581 3.52 -22.43 -13.56
N ILE A 582 4.16 -21.38 -13.04
CA ILE A 582 5.60 -21.16 -13.14
C ILE A 582 6.22 -21.47 -11.77
N ILE A 583 7.21 -22.33 -11.77
CA ILE A 583 8.00 -22.69 -10.59
C ILE A 583 9.36 -22.01 -10.77
N PRO A 584 9.69 -20.98 -9.97
CA PRO A 584 10.99 -20.32 -10.04
C PRO A 584 12.14 -21.29 -9.81
N SER A 585 13.32 -21.02 -10.35
CA SER A 585 14.47 -21.93 -10.26
C SER A 585 15.02 -22.07 -8.84
N ASP A 586 14.74 -21.11 -7.95
CA ASP A 586 15.05 -21.17 -6.51
C ASP A 586 14.00 -21.95 -5.67
N SER A 587 12.91 -22.41 -6.30
CA SER A 587 11.90 -23.29 -5.67
C SER A 587 12.33 -24.75 -5.76
N THR A 588 13.38 -25.12 -5.04
CA THR A 588 13.96 -26.47 -5.11
C THR A 588 13.36 -27.45 -4.11
N ILE A 589 12.69 -26.90 -3.07
CA ILE A 589 12.23 -27.67 -1.93
C ILE A 589 10.71 -27.63 -1.85
N MET A 590 10.11 -28.78 -2.07
CA MET A 590 8.67 -29.02 -1.97
C MET A 590 8.41 -30.31 -1.22
N THR A 591 7.27 -30.38 -0.55
CA THR A 591 6.80 -31.64 0.04
C THR A 591 6.48 -32.66 -1.05
N GLU A 592 6.55 -33.96 -0.73
CA GLU A 592 6.17 -35.01 -1.68
C GLU A 592 4.69 -34.89 -2.10
N VAL A 593 3.83 -34.40 -1.22
CA VAL A 593 2.42 -34.14 -1.54
C VAL A 593 2.29 -33.07 -2.64
N VAL A 594 3.03 -31.98 -2.53
CA VAL A 594 3.05 -30.90 -3.54
C VAL A 594 3.63 -31.40 -4.86
N LYS A 595 4.75 -32.11 -4.84
CA LYS A 595 5.37 -32.69 -6.06
C LYS A 595 4.42 -33.63 -6.79
N ASN A 596 3.74 -34.52 -6.02
CA ASN A 596 2.77 -35.46 -6.59
C ASN A 596 1.55 -34.71 -7.18
N HIS A 597 1.06 -33.68 -6.53
CA HIS A 597 -0.04 -32.87 -7.03
C HIS A 597 0.35 -32.16 -8.35
N ILE A 598 1.53 -31.52 -8.42
CA ILE A 598 2.07 -30.89 -9.64
C ILE A 598 2.18 -31.93 -10.75
N ALA A 599 2.70 -33.13 -10.45
CA ALA A 599 2.81 -34.23 -11.44
C ALA A 599 1.42 -34.66 -11.96
N GLN A 600 0.41 -34.72 -11.09
CA GLN A 600 -0.98 -35.03 -11.49
C GLN A 600 -1.56 -33.93 -12.40
N LEU A 601 -1.39 -32.65 -12.05
CA LEU A 601 -1.84 -31.55 -12.90
C LEU A 601 -1.18 -31.59 -14.27
N LYS A 602 0.14 -31.87 -14.32
CA LYS A 602 0.90 -32.00 -15.57
C LYS A 602 0.39 -33.18 -16.40
N ALA A 603 0.11 -34.32 -15.76
CA ALA A 603 -0.44 -35.50 -16.44
C ALA A 603 -1.83 -35.28 -17.04
N GLN A 604 -2.60 -34.36 -16.47
CA GLN A 604 -3.90 -33.90 -16.97
C GLN A 604 -3.78 -32.91 -18.15
N GLY A 605 -2.58 -32.41 -18.43
CA GLY A 605 -2.32 -31.47 -19.52
C GLY A 605 -2.08 -30.03 -19.10
N ALA A 606 -1.96 -29.75 -17.80
CA ALA A 606 -1.66 -28.41 -17.31
C ALA A 606 -0.27 -27.93 -17.74
N CYS A 607 -0.16 -26.67 -18.16
CA CYS A 607 1.10 -26.02 -18.46
C CYS A 607 1.87 -25.78 -17.16
N ILE A 608 2.97 -26.51 -16.94
CA ILE A 608 3.86 -26.38 -15.77
C ILE A 608 5.26 -26.03 -16.27
N LEU A 609 5.75 -24.87 -15.94
CA LEU A 609 7.03 -24.33 -16.38
C LEU A 609 8.04 -24.27 -15.22
N MET A 610 9.29 -24.62 -15.51
CA MET A 610 10.42 -24.50 -14.58
C MET A 610 11.25 -23.27 -14.99
N GLY A 611 11.19 -22.21 -14.21
CA GLY A 611 11.78 -20.91 -14.57
C GLY A 611 11.00 -20.18 -15.68
N VAL A 612 11.58 -19.11 -16.21
CA VAL A 612 10.95 -18.28 -17.24
C VAL A 612 11.74 -18.34 -18.53
N LYS A 613 11.17 -19.00 -19.56
CA LYS A 613 11.62 -18.90 -20.94
C LYS A 613 10.44 -18.42 -21.78
N ARG A 614 10.70 -17.44 -22.63
CA ARG A 614 9.65 -16.80 -23.44
C ARG A 614 8.92 -17.82 -24.32
N GLU A 615 9.68 -18.68 -24.99
CA GLU A 615 9.12 -19.69 -25.91
C GLU A 615 8.19 -20.68 -25.18
N ASP A 616 8.53 -21.04 -23.94
CA ASP A 616 7.72 -21.95 -23.14
C ASP A 616 6.39 -21.30 -22.72
N MET A 617 6.39 -20.00 -22.37
CA MET A 617 5.18 -19.25 -22.05
C MET A 617 4.29 -19.04 -23.28
N GLU A 618 4.86 -18.75 -24.45
CA GLU A 618 4.13 -18.63 -25.72
C GLU A 618 3.44 -19.96 -26.11
N GLY A 619 3.95 -21.08 -25.66
CA GLY A 619 3.30 -22.38 -25.78
C GLY A 619 2.03 -22.54 -24.92
N CYS A 620 1.85 -21.72 -23.89
CA CYS A 620 0.69 -21.77 -23.00
C CYS A 620 -0.39 -20.71 -23.38
N CYS A 621 0.02 -19.50 -23.74
CA CYS A 621 -0.87 -18.41 -24.17
C CYS A 621 -0.08 -17.32 -24.89
N ASN A 622 -0.79 -16.45 -25.61
CA ASN A 622 -0.18 -15.32 -26.31
C ASN A 622 0.16 -14.18 -25.36
N PRO A 623 1.32 -13.50 -25.55
CA PRO A 623 1.70 -12.32 -24.77
C PRO A 623 0.85 -11.10 -25.16
N GLU A 624 0.57 -10.21 -24.22
CA GLU A 624 -0.13 -8.94 -24.46
C GLU A 624 0.83 -7.90 -25.06
N PRO A 625 0.64 -7.49 -26.34
CA PRO A 625 1.57 -6.60 -27.03
C PRO A 625 1.74 -5.23 -26.38
N MET A 626 0.72 -4.74 -25.66
CA MET A 626 0.85 -3.48 -24.93
C MET A 626 1.96 -3.53 -23.88
N ARG A 627 2.27 -4.71 -23.33
CA ARG A 627 3.35 -4.90 -22.35
C ARG A 627 4.70 -5.11 -23.06
N ASN A 628 4.83 -6.14 -23.89
CA ASN A 628 6.13 -6.55 -24.42
C ASN A 628 6.63 -5.73 -25.63
N GLU A 629 5.75 -5.16 -26.46
CA GLU A 629 6.11 -4.34 -27.61
C GLU A 629 6.14 -2.85 -27.27
N LEU A 630 5.17 -2.35 -26.48
CA LEU A 630 5.05 -0.93 -26.17
C LEU A 630 5.65 -0.56 -24.79
N GLY A 631 5.98 -1.53 -23.93
CA GLY A 631 6.56 -1.30 -22.62
C GLY A 631 5.58 -0.65 -21.63
N LEU A 632 4.27 -0.71 -21.88
CA LEU A 632 3.24 -0.16 -21.03
C LEU A 632 2.99 -1.06 -19.82
N LYS A 633 2.60 -0.47 -18.69
CA LYS A 633 2.04 -1.23 -17.56
C LYS A 633 0.55 -1.40 -17.76
N VAL A 634 0.09 -2.63 -17.57
CA VAL A 634 -1.29 -3.00 -17.92
C VAL A 634 -1.84 -3.95 -16.86
N ILE A 635 -3.10 -3.83 -16.51
CA ILE A 635 -3.88 -4.88 -15.85
C ILE A 635 -5.16 -5.14 -16.65
N ARG A 636 -5.46 -6.42 -16.89
CA ARG A 636 -6.66 -6.85 -17.62
C ARG A 636 -7.66 -7.50 -16.68
N ARG A 637 -8.93 -7.18 -16.88
CA ARG A 637 -10.03 -7.79 -16.13
C ARG A 637 -11.13 -8.26 -17.09
N LYS A 638 -11.76 -9.36 -16.74
CA LYS A 638 -12.91 -9.90 -17.50
C LYS A 638 -14.22 -9.47 -16.85
N ASN A 639 -15.15 -8.98 -17.64
CA ASN A 639 -16.49 -8.57 -17.19
C ASN A 639 -17.59 -9.18 -18.06
N GLU A 640 -18.83 -8.88 -17.76
CA GLU A 640 -20.00 -9.43 -18.47
C GLU A 640 -20.14 -8.93 -19.92
N ALA A 641 -19.54 -7.77 -20.25
CA ALA A 641 -19.56 -7.20 -21.61
C ALA A 641 -18.38 -7.67 -22.47
N GLY A 642 -17.29 -8.12 -21.85
CA GLY A 642 -16.04 -8.48 -22.49
C GLY A 642 -14.87 -8.35 -21.54
N TYR A 643 -13.92 -7.47 -21.89
CA TYR A 643 -12.75 -7.20 -21.05
C TYR A 643 -12.56 -5.69 -20.88
N HIS A 644 -11.81 -5.31 -19.86
CA HIS A 644 -11.28 -3.96 -19.76
C HIS A 644 -9.85 -3.99 -19.23
N TYR A 645 -9.11 -2.95 -19.62
CA TYR A 645 -7.71 -2.78 -19.31
C TYR A 645 -7.52 -1.44 -18.64
N PHE A 646 -6.81 -1.38 -17.52
CA PHE A 646 -6.18 -0.15 -17.07
C PHE A 646 -4.74 -0.15 -17.60
N ILE A 647 -4.37 0.93 -18.29
CA ILE A 647 -3.12 1.04 -19.03
C ILE A 647 -2.42 2.30 -18.60
N ALA A 648 -1.14 2.21 -18.18
CA ALA A 648 -0.33 3.34 -17.77
C ALA A 648 0.98 3.41 -18.58
N ASN A 649 1.24 4.56 -19.18
CA ASN A 649 2.53 4.84 -19.82
C ASN A 649 3.49 5.43 -18.79
N LEU A 650 4.19 4.58 -18.06
CA LEU A 650 5.20 4.96 -17.07
C LEU A 650 6.61 5.07 -17.69
N THR A 651 6.71 5.22 -19.01
CA THR A 651 7.97 5.35 -19.75
C THR A 651 8.27 6.80 -20.08
N PRO A 652 9.52 7.15 -20.42
CA PRO A 652 9.88 8.49 -20.89
C PRO A 652 9.37 8.83 -22.30
N ASN A 653 8.79 7.88 -23.04
CA ASN A 653 8.41 8.02 -24.42
C ASN A 653 6.90 8.07 -24.60
N ASP A 654 6.46 8.92 -25.52
CA ASP A 654 5.09 8.89 -26.01
C ASP A 654 4.90 7.64 -26.90
N VAL A 655 3.74 7.00 -26.80
CA VAL A 655 3.37 5.82 -27.56
C VAL A 655 2.25 6.18 -28.53
N ASP A 656 2.41 5.86 -29.80
CA ASP A 656 1.37 5.91 -30.83
C ASP A 656 1.57 4.70 -31.76
N SER A 657 0.84 3.65 -31.53
CA SER A 657 1.00 2.39 -32.24
C SER A 657 -0.30 1.61 -32.34
N ARG A 658 -0.35 0.63 -33.24
CA ARG A 658 -1.46 -0.34 -33.32
C ARG A 658 -1.00 -1.69 -32.79
N VAL A 659 -1.85 -2.30 -31.97
CA VAL A 659 -1.59 -3.61 -31.37
C VAL A 659 -2.81 -4.53 -31.54
N HIS A 660 -2.57 -5.81 -31.69
CA HIS A 660 -3.58 -6.84 -31.58
C HIS A 660 -3.75 -7.22 -30.11
N LEU A 661 -4.98 -7.09 -29.60
CA LEU A 661 -5.28 -7.56 -28.24
C LEU A 661 -5.35 -9.10 -28.23
N THR A 662 -4.94 -9.67 -27.10
CA THR A 662 -4.98 -11.13 -26.90
C THR A 662 -6.39 -11.69 -26.69
N VAL A 663 -7.40 -10.81 -26.56
CA VAL A 663 -8.80 -11.17 -26.37
C VAL A 663 -9.61 -10.85 -27.64
N GLY A 664 -10.65 -11.65 -27.90
CA GLY A 664 -11.61 -11.37 -28.97
C GLY A 664 -12.59 -10.27 -28.55
N PHE A 665 -12.95 -9.40 -29.49
CA PHE A 665 -13.96 -8.34 -29.28
C PHE A 665 -14.52 -7.85 -30.61
N THR A 666 -15.68 -7.20 -30.56
CA THR A 666 -16.33 -6.57 -31.74
C THR A 666 -16.21 -5.07 -31.74
N GLU A 667 -16.28 -4.45 -30.57
CA GLU A 667 -16.18 -3.00 -30.33
C GLU A 667 -15.28 -2.70 -29.16
N ALA A 668 -14.71 -1.49 -29.11
CA ALA A 668 -13.92 -1.03 -27.98
C ALA A 668 -14.09 0.49 -27.76
N MET A 669 -13.90 0.90 -26.50
CA MET A 669 -14.06 2.27 -26.04
C MET A 669 -12.92 2.64 -25.10
N TRP A 670 -12.35 3.81 -25.31
CA TRP A 670 -11.44 4.45 -24.38
C TRP A 670 -12.21 5.24 -23.33
N VAL A 671 -11.75 5.19 -22.09
CA VAL A 671 -12.22 6.02 -20.98
C VAL A 671 -11.03 6.74 -20.39
N ASP A 672 -11.10 8.07 -20.34
CA ASP A 672 -10.10 8.90 -19.69
C ASP A 672 -10.41 9.03 -18.18
N PRO A 673 -9.65 8.44 -17.28
CA PRO A 673 -9.94 8.52 -15.85
C PRO A 673 -9.67 9.91 -15.24
N LEU A 674 -8.92 10.80 -15.92
CA LEU A 674 -8.73 12.17 -15.47
C LEU A 674 -10.02 13.00 -15.63
N THR A 675 -10.70 12.85 -16.76
CA THR A 675 -11.88 13.65 -17.10
C THR A 675 -13.21 12.90 -16.96
N GLY A 676 -13.17 11.57 -17.08
CA GLY A 676 -14.36 10.71 -17.21
C GLY A 676 -14.90 10.65 -18.65
N ASN A 677 -14.25 11.30 -19.61
CA ASN A 677 -14.66 11.29 -21.00
C ASN A 677 -14.46 9.91 -21.63
N LYS A 678 -15.33 9.61 -22.61
CA LYS A 678 -15.35 8.33 -23.31
C LYS A 678 -15.25 8.58 -24.82
N TYR A 679 -14.46 7.72 -25.48
CA TYR A 679 -14.13 7.83 -26.89
C TYR A 679 -14.23 6.47 -27.58
N ALA A 680 -14.75 6.41 -28.80
CA ALA A 680 -14.69 5.16 -29.58
C ALA A 680 -13.23 4.83 -29.93
N ALA A 681 -12.83 3.58 -29.73
CA ALA A 681 -11.49 3.15 -30.12
C ALA A 681 -11.39 2.94 -31.62
N GLU A 682 -10.26 3.33 -32.22
CA GLU A 682 -9.99 3.03 -33.63
C GLU A 682 -9.63 1.56 -33.79
N ILE A 683 -10.55 0.77 -34.36
CA ILE A 683 -10.40 -0.65 -34.63
C ILE A 683 -10.08 -0.84 -36.11
N GLN A 684 -9.08 -1.68 -36.41
CA GLN A 684 -8.81 -2.19 -37.76
C GLN A 684 -8.97 -3.71 -37.80
N GLY A 685 -9.24 -4.28 -38.97
CA GLY A 685 -9.58 -5.67 -39.16
C GLY A 685 -8.76 -6.66 -38.35
N GLY A 686 -9.42 -7.64 -37.75
CA GLY A 686 -8.79 -8.70 -36.94
C GLY A 686 -8.53 -8.37 -35.49
N GLY A 687 -9.12 -7.29 -34.89
CA GLY A 687 -8.98 -6.99 -33.45
C GLY A 687 -7.78 -6.11 -33.10
N SER A 688 -7.29 -5.30 -34.03
CA SER A 688 -6.22 -4.34 -33.79
C SER A 688 -6.79 -3.02 -33.30
N VAL A 689 -6.24 -2.45 -32.22
CA VAL A 689 -6.62 -1.17 -31.60
C VAL A 689 -5.45 -0.20 -31.68
N ARG A 690 -5.73 1.07 -31.98
CA ARG A 690 -4.71 2.13 -31.86
C ARG A 690 -4.56 2.54 -30.40
N VAL A 691 -3.34 2.49 -29.88
CA VAL A 691 -2.93 2.96 -28.56
C VAL A 691 -2.14 4.26 -28.75
N ASN A 692 -2.67 5.36 -28.22
CA ASN A 692 -2.02 6.67 -28.25
C ASN A 692 -1.96 7.23 -26.83
N LEU A 693 -0.80 7.14 -26.17
CA LEU A 693 -0.58 7.54 -24.79
C LEU A 693 0.70 8.36 -24.66
N ARG A 694 0.58 9.57 -24.15
CA ARG A 694 1.75 10.38 -23.80
C ARG A 694 2.47 9.82 -22.55
N SER A 695 3.76 10.14 -22.40
CA SER A 695 4.54 9.83 -21.20
C SER A 695 3.82 10.35 -19.95
N GLY A 696 3.56 9.48 -18.96
CA GLY A 696 2.82 9.78 -17.72
C GLY A 696 1.29 9.70 -17.82
N GLN A 697 0.74 9.44 -19.01
CA GLN A 697 -0.72 9.28 -19.20
C GLN A 697 -1.19 7.86 -18.90
N SER A 698 -2.41 7.74 -18.40
CA SER A 698 -3.10 6.46 -18.18
C SER A 698 -4.51 6.52 -18.74
N MET A 699 -4.98 5.41 -19.30
CA MET A 699 -6.31 5.29 -19.90
C MET A 699 -6.92 3.93 -19.55
N ILE A 700 -8.24 3.83 -19.67
CA ILE A 700 -8.97 2.57 -19.57
C ILE A 700 -9.47 2.22 -20.97
N LEU A 701 -9.18 0.99 -21.41
CA LEU A 701 -9.74 0.42 -22.64
C LEU A 701 -10.79 -0.62 -22.27
N GLN A 702 -12.03 -0.43 -22.67
CA GLN A 702 -13.11 -1.40 -22.52
C GLN A 702 -13.44 -2.04 -23.86
N THR A 703 -13.48 -3.36 -23.93
CA THR A 703 -13.91 -4.14 -25.11
C THR A 703 -15.29 -4.73 -24.91
N PHE A 704 -16.00 -4.96 -26.00
CA PHE A 704 -17.34 -5.55 -26.04
C PHE A 704 -17.41 -6.72 -27.00
N ASN A 705 -18.07 -7.80 -26.58
CA ASN A 705 -18.21 -9.03 -27.39
C ASN A 705 -19.39 -8.92 -28.39
N GLU A 706 -20.31 -8.00 -28.14
CA GLU A 706 -21.50 -7.80 -28.98
C GLU A 706 -21.46 -6.43 -29.65
N PRO A 707 -21.91 -6.29 -30.91
CA PRO A 707 -21.98 -5.00 -31.59
C PRO A 707 -23.09 -4.10 -31.04
N GLY A 708 -23.00 -2.80 -31.33
CA GLY A 708 -24.02 -1.79 -30.96
C GLY A 708 -23.97 -1.39 -29.47
N LYS A 709 -22.88 -1.68 -28.78
CA LYS A 709 -22.65 -1.27 -27.37
C LYS A 709 -21.95 0.08 -27.26
N VAL A 710 -21.25 0.49 -28.33
CA VAL A 710 -20.56 1.77 -28.42
C VAL A 710 -21.40 2.73 -29.25
N GLU A 711 -22.20 3.56 -28.58
CA GLU A 711 -23.00 4.62 -29.24
C GLU A 711 -22.04 5.79 -29.58
N SER A 712 -21.47 5.76 -30.78
CA SER A 712 -20.48 6.76 -31.24
C SER A 712 -21.05 8.21 -31.24
N GLU A 713 -22.35 8.39 -31.42
CA GLU A 713 -23.01 9.69 -31.41
C GLU A 713 -23.06 10.34 -29.99
N LYS A 714 -22.93 9.54 -28.94
CA LYS A 714 -22.94 9.99 -27.53
C LYS A 714 -21.53 10.08 -26.91
N LEU A 715 -20.53 9.70 -27.68
CA LEU A 715 -19.14 9.75 -27.21
C LEU A 715 -18.50 11.08 -27.56
N ASN A 716 -17.64 11.54 -26.66
CA ASN A 716 -16.81 12.70 -26.95
C ASN A 716 -15.85 12.39 -28.12
N VAL A 717 -15.62 13.37 -28.99
CA VAL A 717 -14.62 13.21 -30.05
C VAL A 717 -13.24 13.21 -29.41
N GLU A 718 -12.44 12.16 -29.70
CA GLU A 718 -11.07 12.10 -29.21
C GLU A 718 -10.28 13.30 -29.71
N SER A 719 -9.74 14.11 -28.82
CA SER A 719 -8.83 15.20 -29.18
C SER A 719 -7.47 14.59 -29.54
N LYS A 720 -7.29 14.24 -30.80
CA LYS A 720 -6.00 13.75 -31.29
C LYS A 720 -5.05 14.93 -31.43
N PHE A 721 -4.03 15.02 -30.60
CA PHE A 721 -2.95 15.99 -30.81
C PHE A 721 -2.35 15.89 -32.21
N SER A 722 -2.34 14.70 -32.81
CA SER A 722 -1.90 14.46 -34.17
C SER A 722 -2.85 15.01 -35.25
N THR A 723 -4.10 15.36 -34.90
CA THR A 723 -5.07 15.93 -35.84
C THR A 723 -5.17 17.45 -35.76
N PHE A 724 -4.56 18.07 -34.73
CA PHE A 724 -4.50 19.53 -34.66
C PHE A 724 -3.59 20.07 -35.76
N ASN A 725 -4.14 20.91 -36.61
CA ASN A 725 -3.40 21.53 -37.72
C ASN A 725 -3.01 22.99 -37.46
N CYS A 726 -3.40 23.50 -36.28
CA CYS A 726 -3.03 24.84 -35.83
C CYS A 726 -2.46 24.78 -34.42
N GLN A 727 -1.27 25.37 -34.26
CA GLN A 727 -0.60 25.53 -32.97
C GLN A 727 -0.08 26.97 -32.84
N PHE A 728 -0.30 27.60 -31.68
CA PHE A 728 0.33 28.89 -31.39
C PHE A 728 0.70 28.98 -29.89
N SER A 729 1.72 29.79 -29.61
CA SER A 729 2.23 29.96 -28.25
C SER A 729 1.80 31.31 -27.67
N ILE A 730 1.43 31.33 -26.41
CA ILE A 730 1.13 32.56 -25.67
C ILE A 730 2.37 32.89 -24.82
N SER A 731 3.23 33.78 -25.37
CA SER A 731 4.58 33.99 -24.83
C SER A 731 4.79 35.29 -24.09
N LYS A 732 3.89 36.26 -24.18
CA LYS A 732 4.09 37.63 -23.67
C LYS A 732 2.83 38.22 -23.01
N GLY A 733 3.02 39.34 -22.31
CA GLY A 733 1.94 40.15 -21.77
C GLY A 733 1.28 39.57 -20.52
N TRP A 734 2.02 38.78 -19.74
CA TRP A 734 1.50 38.16 -18.53
C TRP A 734 1.51 39.14 -17.34
N LYS A 735 0.44 39.10 -16.55
CA LYS A 735 0.33 39.71 -15.23
C LYS A 735 0.24 38.64 -14.19
N LEU A 736 1.10 38.68 -13.16
CA LEU A 736 1.10 37.74 -12.04
C LEU A 736 0.68 38.48 -10.76
N SER A 737 -0.32 38.01 -10.10
CA SER A 737 -0.72 38.37 -8.73
C SER A 737 -0.83 37.11 -7.87
N PHE A 738 -1.02 37.26 -6.56
CA PHE A 738 -1.08 36.13 -5.64
C PHE A 738 -2.38 36.14 -4.84
N ILE A 739 -2.91 34.95 -4.54
CA ILE A 739 -4.06 34.72 -3.68
C ILE A 739 -3.77 33.56 -2.73
N GLU A 740 -4.44 33.53 -1.58
CA GLU A 740 -4.29 32.44 -0.59
C GLU A 740 -2.82 32.22 -0.17
N GLU A 741 -2.04 33.28 -0.20
CA GLU A 741 -0.59 33.22 -0.03
C GLU A 741 -0.13 33.51 1.41
N ALA A 742 0.94 32.83 1.81
CA ALA A 742 1.65 33.09 3.07
C ALA A 742 3.15 32.76 2.96
N PRO A 743 4.07 33.72 3.21
CA PRO A 743 3.79 35.13 3.53
C PRO A 743 3.11 35.87 2.36
N LYS A 744 2.44 36.98 2.68
CA LYS A 744 1.72 37.78 1.70
C LYS A 744 2.69 38.40 0.67
N VAL A 745 2.30 38.35 -0.60
CA VAL A 745 3.03 38.94 -1.73
C VAL A 745 2.21 40.10 -2.27
N ASN A 746 2.69 41.31 -2.06
CA ASN A 746 1.98 42.53 -2.46
C ASN A 746 2.30 42.90 -3.91
N GLY A 747 1.29 43.41 -4.60
CA GLY A 747 1.42 43.96 -5.96
C GLY A 747 1.17 42.97 -7.07
N THR A 748 1.27 43.48 -8.29
CA THR A 748 1.14 42.73 -9.54
C THR A 748 2.45 42.85 -10.32
N PHE A 749 2.94 41.74 -10.84
CA PHE A 749 4.17 41.67 -11.61
C PHE A 749 3.82 41.57 -13.10
N ASN A 750 4.37 42.46 -13.92
CA ASN A 750 4.35 42.29 -15.38
C ASN A 750 5.53 41.38 -15.77
N ILE A 751 5.22 40.30 -16.48
CA ILE A 751 6.18 39.26 -16.84
C ILE A 751 6.20 39.15 -18.38
N ASP A 752 7.34 39.49 -18.98
CA ASP A 752 7.53 39.34 -20.44
C ASP A 752 7.75 37.89 -20.83
N THR A 753 8.43 37.13 -19.97
CA THR A 753 8.70 35.69 -20.18
C THR A 753 8.31 34.93 -18.92
N LEU A 754 7.50 33.86 -19.04
CA LEU A 754 7.12 32.98 -17.94
C LEU A 754 8.37 32.43 -17.26
N ARG A 755 8.36 32.50 -15.93
CA ARG A 755 9.47 32.07 -15.06
C ARG A 755 8.97 31.76 -13.67
N THR A 756 9.74 31.02 -12.90
CA THR A 756 9.42 30.61 -11.55
C THR A 756 9.51 31.75 -10.54
N TRP A 757 8.75 31.67 -9.45
CA TRP A 757 8.60 32.75 -8.46
C TRP A 757 9.88 33.10 -7.72
N GLU A 758 10.74 32.12 -7.47
CA GLU A 758 12.03 32.34 -6.80
C GLU A 758 13.00 33.18 -7.62
N THR A 759 12.72 33.37 -8.92
CA THR A 759 13.49 34.25 -9.82
C THR A 759 12.95 35.67 -9.89
N LEU A 760 11.81 35.95 -9.25
CA LEU A 760 11.26 37.31 -9.17
C LEU A 760 12.07 38.16 -8.19
N ASP A 761 12.15 39.47 -8.47
CA ASP A 761 12.77 40.44 -7.57
C ASP A 761 11.79 40.82 -6.45
N ASN A 762 11.44 39.83 -5.64
CA ASN A 762 10.53 39.97 -4.49
C ASN A 762 10.77 38.84 -3.48
N ASP A 763 11.24 39.19 -2.30
CA ASP A 763 11.62 38.20 -1.28
C ASP A 763 10.44 37.39 -0.74
N SER A 764 9.24 37.99 -0.64
CA SER A 764 8.04 37.25 -0.24
C SER A 764 7.65 36.21 -1.30
N ALA A 765 7.75 36.52 -2.59
CA ALA A 765 7.43 35.58 -3.67
C ALA A 765 8.35 34.36 -3.68
N LYS A 766 9.63 34.53 -3.30
CA LYS A 766 10.62 33.43 -3.23
C LYS A 766 10.30 32.37 -2.19
N VAL A 767 9.57 32.75 -1.16
CA VAL A 767 9.31 31.91 0.03
C VAL A 767 7.84 31.62 0.28
N THR A 768 6.93 32.23 -0.50
CA THR A 768 5.49 32.04 -0.27
C THR A 768 5.01 30.64 -0.61
N MET A 769 4.00 30.20 0.13
CA MET A 769 3.10 29.09 -0.21
C MET A 769 1.75 29.70 -0.59
N GLY A 770 1.16 29.31 -1.70
CA GLY A 770 -0.13 29.81 -2.13
C GLY A 770 -0.36 29.62 -3.63
N THR A 771 -1.20 30.49 -4.19
CA THR A 771 -1.60 30.42 -5.60
C THR A 771 -1.22 31.70 -6.34
N GLY A 772 -0.41 31.55 -7.40
CA GLY A 772 -0.12 32.64 -8.33
C GLY A 772 -1.13 32.68 -9.47
N VAL A 773 -1.73 33.84 -9.69
CA VAL A 773 -2.72 34.10 -10.74
C VAL A 773 -2.04 34.76 -11.91
N TYR A 774 -1.91 34.05 -13.02
CA TYR A 774 -1.37 34.53 -14.28
C TYR A 774 -2.49 34.92 -15.22
N GLU A 775 -2.49 36.15 -15.68
CA GLU A 775 -3.50 36.68 -16.60
C GLU A 775 -2.84 37.27 -17.86
N THR A 776 -3.41 36.99 -19.00
CA THR A 776 -3.02 37.57 -20.29
C THR A 776 -4.18 37.58 -21.28
N THR A 777 -3.98 38.27 -22.40
CA THR A 777 -4.92 38.25 -23.52
C THR A 777 -4.24 37.75 -24.78
N PHE A 778 -5.03 37.10 -25.65
CA PHE A 778 -4.51 36.59 -26.92
C PHE A 778 -5.56 36.67 -28.03
N ASP A 779 -5.11 36.74 -29.25
CA ASP A 779 -5.93 36.64 -30.45
C ASP A 779 -5.66 35.32 -31.17
N LEU A 780 -6.64 34.78 -31.83
CA LEU A 780 -6.41 33.64 -32.74
C LEU A 780 -5.62 34.11 -33.98
N PRO A 781 -4.80 33.24 -34.57
CA PRO A 781 -4.07 33.57 -35.81
C PRO A 781 -5.00 34.09 -36.90
N SER A 782 -4.53 35.04 -37.72
CA SER A 782 -5.29 35.87 -38.67
C SER A 782 -5.95 35.10 -39.83
N ASN A 783 -5.78 33.78 -39.95
CA ASN A 783 -6.41 33.00 -41.02
C ASN A 783 -7.08 31.70 -40.52
N PRO A 784 -8.11 31.82 -39.72
CA PRO A 784 -8.98 30.65 -39.41
C PRO A 784 -10.14 30.71 -40.41
N GLN A 785 -10.00 30.05 -41.52
CA GLN A 785 -11.20 29.61 -42.25
C GLN A 785 -11.86 28.57 -41.33
N HIS A 786 -12.81 29.09 -40.56
CA HIS A 786 -13.74 28.37 -39.68
C HIS A 786 -13.16 27.31 -38.77
N LEU A 787 -13.02 27.65 -37.46
CA LEU A 787 -13.06 26.62 -36.43
C LEU A 787 -14.40 25.86 -36.64
N SER A 788 -14.33 24.54 -36.89
CA SER A 788 -15.56 23.75 -36.98
C SER A 788 -16.30 23.84 -35.65
N PRO A 789 -17.63 24.07 -35.63
CA PRO A 789 -18.37 24.30 -34.38
C PRO A 789 -18.24 23.21 -33.35
N ASP A 790 -17.95 21.99 -33.72
CA ASP A 790 -17.88 20.81 -32.85
C ASP A 790 -16.45 20.30 -32.64
N THR A 791 -15.44 21.16 -32.74
CA THR A 791 -14.04 20.73 -32.60
C THR A 791 -13.49 21.04 -31.23
N GLN A 792 -12.86 20.08 -30.62
CA GLN A 792 -12.09 20.28 -29.38
C GLN A 792 -10.77 20.98 -29.66
N CYS A 793 -10.37 21.86 -28.76
CA CYS A 793 -9.04 22.43 -28.66
C CYS A 793 -8.30 21.88 -27.44
N ALA A 794 -7.01 22.07 -27.38
CA ALA A 794 -6.22 21.71 -26.20
C ALA A 794 -5.30 22.87 -25.80
N ILE A 795 -5.09 23.01 -24.50
CA ILE A 795 -4.09 23.91 -23.93
C ILE A 795 -3.02 23.08 -23.21
N ASP A 796 -1.76 23.24 -23.63
CA ASP A 796 -0.59 22.65 -22.99
C ASP A 796 0.14 23.75 -22.22
N LEU A 797 0.25 23.59 -20.92
CA LEU A 797 0.85 24.58 -20.02
C LEU A 797 2.38 24.45 -19.93
N GLY A 798 2.95 23.40 -20.53
CA GLY A 798 4.38 23.11 -20.43
C GLY A 798 4.79 22.75 -18.99
N ASP A 799 5.69 23.54 -18.40
CA ASP A 799 6.19 23.30 -17.05
C ASP A 799 5.38 24.05 -15.99
N VAL A 800 4.69 23.30 -15.12
CA VAL A 800 3.84 23.79 -14.01
C VAL A 800 4.38 23.29 -12.68
N ARG A 801 4.46 24.16 -11.68
CA ARG A 801 4.94 23.88 -10.32
C ARG A 801 3.95 24.37 -9.26
N GLU A 802 2.86 23.59 -8.89
CA GLU A 802 2.75 22.13 -9.15
C GLU A 802 1.42 21.73 -9.82
N SER A 803 0.34 22.52 -9.62
CA SER A 803 -0.97 22.31 -10.24
C SER A 803 -1.53 23.63 -10.78
N ALA A 804 -2.39 23.57 -11.79
CA ALA A 804 -2.91 24.75 -12.44
C ALA A 804 -4.40 24.65 -12.79
N ARG A 805 -5.21 25.58 -12.32
CA ARG A 805 -6.60 25.79 -12.77
C ARG A 805 -6.62 26.78 -13.92
N VAL A 806 -7.32 26.43 -14.98
CA VAL A 806 -7.32 27.20 -16.22
C VAL A 806 -8.72 27.74 -16.51
N TYR A 807 -8.78 29.03 -16.88
CA TYR A 807 -10.00 29.72 -17.33
C TYR A 807 -9.71 30.44 -18.65
N ILE A 808 -10.59 30.25 -19.62
CA ILE A 808 -10.57 30.94 -20.90
C ILE A 808 -11.87 31.70 -21.02
N ASN A 809 -11.80 33.03 -21.25
CA ASN A 809 -12.98 33.91 -21.31
C ASN A 809 -13.92 33.77 -20.09
N ASN A 810 -13.34 33.61 -18.91
CA ASN A 810 -13.98 33.35 -17.61
C ASN A 810 -14.70 32.00 -17.51
N VAL A 811 -14.56 31.10 -18.50
CA VAL A 811 -15.07 29.73 -18.43
C VAL A 811 -13.99 28.84 -17.83
N TYR A 812 -14.31 28.10 -16.79
CA TYR A 812 -13.41 27.11 -16.19
C TYR A 812 -13.21 25.93 -17.15
N VAL A 813 -11.96 25.73 -17.56
CA VAL A 813 -11.55 24.65 -18.47
C VAL A 813 -11.23 23.36 -17.72
N GLY A 814 -10.57 23.47 -16.59
CA GLY A 814 -10.16 22.32 -15.77
C GLY A 814 -8.94 22.59 -14.90
N CYS A 815 -8.49 21.56 -14.22
CA CYS A 815 -7.27 21.58 -13.40
C CYS A 815 -6.22 20.62 -13.99
N ALA A 816 -5.10 21.15 -14.42
CA ALA A 816 -3.92 20.39 -14.82
C ALA A 816 -3.05 20.14 -13.57
N TRP A 817 -3.19 18.96 -12.97
CA TRP A 817 -2.57 18.61 -11.70
C TRP A 817 -1.48 17.52 -11.81
N CYS A 818 -1.34 16.92 -12.99
CA CYS A 818 -0.33 15.90 -13.27
C CYS A 818 0.24 16.05 -14.68
N VAL A 819 1.41 15.49 -14.91
CA VAL A 819 2.02 15.43 -16.24
C VAL A 819 1.28 14.42 -17.14
N PRO A 820 1.10 14.74 -18.44
CA PRO A 820 1.33 16.03 -19.09
C PRO A 820 0.31 17.08 -18.67
N TYR A 821 0.74 18.33 -18.42
CA TYR A 821 -0.15 19.43 -17.99
C TYR A 821 -0.96 19.98 -19.17
N VAL A 822 -1.90 19.18 -19.65
CA VAL A 822 -2.71 19.44 -20.83
C VAL A 822 -4.19 19.31 -20.49
N LEU A 823 -4.98 20.26 -20.96
CA LEU A 823 -6.44 20.25 -20.83
C LEU A 823 -7.08 20.38 -22.19
N THR A 824 -8.18 19.68 -22.42
CA THR A 824 -9.01 19.80 -23.61
C THR A 824 -10.24 20.66 -23.31
N PHE A 825 -10.71 21.41 -24.29
CA PHE A 825 -11.88 22.26 -24.16
C PHE A 825 -12.60 22.45 -25.48
N ASP A 826 -13.87 22.82 -25.42
CA ASP A 826 -14.68 23.10 -26.58
C ASP A 826 -14.30 24.46 -27.21
N ASN A 827 -14.15 24.50 -28.52
CA ASN A 827 -13.71 25.69 -29.22
C ASN A 827 -14.76 26.85 -29.18
N SER A 828 -16.01 26.56 -28.83
CA SER A 828 -17.08 27.56 -28.69
C SER A 828 -16.79 28.63 -27.65
N ILE A 829 -15.86 28.36 -26.72
CA ILE A 829 -15.45 29.36 -25.73
C ILE A 829 -14.44 30.39 -26.29
N LEU A 830 -13.87 30.13 -27.47
CA LEU A 830 -12.88 31.01 -28.10
C LEU A 830 -13.54 32.12 -28.93
N LYS A 831 -12.92 33.28 -28.88
CA LYS A 831 -13.24 34.47 -29.72
C LYS A 831 -12.14 34.65 -30.74
N GLN A 832 -12.43 35.28 -31.87
CA GLN A 832 -11.42 35.58 -32.85
C GLN A 832 -10.34 36.54 -32.29
N LYS A 833 -10.74 37.52 -31.47
CA LYS A 833 -9.86 38.49 -30.82
C LYS A 833 -10.26 38.75 -29.40
N GLY A 834 -9.27 39.16 -28.59
CA GLY A 834 -9.50 39.58 -27.21
C GLY A 834 -9.90 38.44 -26.28
N ASN A 835 -9.39 37.23 -26.51
CA ASN A 835 -9.53 36.15 -25.55
C ASN A 835 -8.77 36.47 -24.28
N THR A 836 -9.35 36.21 -23.14
CA THR A 836 -8.69 36.27 -21.83
C THR A 836 -8.30 34.89 -21.39
N LEU A 837 -7.06 34.73 -20.91
CA LEU A 837 -6.54 33.51 -20.31
C LEU A 837 -6.12 33.80 -18.88
N ARG A 838 -6.67 33.05 -17.94
CA ARG A 838 -6.29 33.07 -16.54
C ARG A 838 -5.85 31.67 -16.09
N ILE A 839 -4.66 31.59 -15.51
CA ILE A 839 -4.08 30.34 -15.00
C ILE A 839 -3.72 30.55 -13.53
N GLU A 840 -4.29 29.76 -12.65
CA GLU A 840 -4.05 29.80 -11.21
C GLU A 840 -3.15 28.64 -10.81
N VAL A 841 -1.88 28.92 -10.53
CA VAL A 841 -0.88 27.90 -10.20
C VAL A 841 -0.65 27.83 -8.71
N THR A 842 -0.87 26.66 -8.11
CA THR A 842 -0.64 26.38 -6.71
C THR A 842 0.68 25.66 -6.50
N ASN A 843 1.54 26.19 -5.61
CA ASN A 843 2.83 25.59 -5.29
C ASN A 843 2.76 24.73 -4.01
N LEU A 844 3.92 24.17 -3.64
CA LEU A 844 4.11 23.39 -2.40
C LEU A 844 4.57 24.26 -1.22
N PRO A 845 4.35 23.80 0.03
CA PRO A 845 4.75 24.50 1.24
C PRO A 845 6.27 24.57 1.49
N ALA A 846 7.09 23.87 0.71
CA ALA A 846 8.50 23.65 0.98
C ALA A 846 9.31 24.93 1.19
N ASN A 847 9.09 25.97 0.36
CA ASN A 847 9.83 27.23 0.48
C ASN A 847 9.43 27.99 1.74
N ARG A 848 8.14 27.97 2.11
CA ARG A 848 7.63 28.59 3.35
C ARG A 848 8.22 27.95 4.60
N ILE A 849 8.20 26.60 4.68
CA ILE A 849 8.70 25.90 5.86
C ILE A 849 10.21 26.08 6.03
N ALA A 850 10.96 26.08 4.93
CA ALA A 850 12.39 26.34 4.94
C ALA A 850 12.71 27.78 5.40
N ASP A 851 11.92 28.77 4.99
CA ASP A 851 12.05 30.13 5.45
C ASP A 851 11.73 30.29 6.93
N MET A 852 10.68 29.64 7.42
CA MET A 852 10.34 29.63 8.85
C MET A 852 11.51 29.07 9.70
N ASP A 853 12.14 27.99 9.25
CA ASP A 853 13.30 27.42 9.93
C ASP A 853 14.52 28.37 9.89
N ARG A 854 14.78 29.06 8.75
CA ARG A 854 15.84 30.08 8.66
C ARG A 854 15.64 31.24 9.61
N ARG A 855 14.39 31.66 9.80
CA ARG A 855 14.00 32.73 10.74
C ARG A 855 13.90 32.25 12.19
N GLY A 856 14.10 30.96 12.48
CA GLY A 856 14.02 30.39 13.81
C GLY A 856 12.59 30.33 14.39
N VAL A 857 11.56 30.30 13.55
CA VAL A 857 10.17 30.18 13.99
C VAL A 857 9.94 28.79 14.59
N LYS A 858 9.41 28.74 15.81
CA LYS A 858 9.06 27.49 16.48
C LYS A 858 7.69 27.03 15.99
N TRP A 859 7.65 26.27 14.94
CA TRP A 859 6.42 25.75 14.33
C TRP A 859 6.14 24.29 14.63
N ARG A 860 7.17 23.49 15.02
CA ARG A 860 7.00 22.06 15.29
C ARG A 860 6.25 21.82 16.59
N LYS A 861 5.17 21.05 16.50
CA LYS A 861 4.36 20.57 17.62
C LYS A 861 4.25 19.06 17.64
N PHE A 862 4.87 18.40 16.71
CA PHE A 862 4.85 16.97 16.51
C PHE A 862 6.27 16.45 16.38
N ASP A 863 6.41 15.17 16.57
CA ASP A 863 7.66 14.51 16.35
C ASP A 863 7.97 14.47 14.84
N ASP A 864 9.25 14.43 14.47
CA ASP A 864 9.65 14.45 13.06
C ASP A 864 9.77 13.05 12.50
N ILE A 865 9.87 12.96 11.18
CA ILE A 865 9.88 11.76 10.36
C ILE A 865 10.85 10.65 10.80
N ASN A 866 11.87 10.95 11.53
CA ASN A 866 12.87 9.96 11.94
C ASN A 866 12.99 9.86 13.46
N ILE A 867 11.93 10.15 14.19
CA ILE A 867 11.99 10.02 15.61
C ILE A 867 11.95 8.62 16.02
N VAL A 868 13.06 8.20 16.36
CA VAL A 868 13.14 6.85 16.66
C VAL A 868 14.09 6.55 17.79
N ASN A 869 14.68 7.57 18.40
CA ASN A 869 15.54 7.33 19.52
C ASN A 869 15.65 8.53 20.46
N ILE A 870 16.11 8.26 21.67
CA ILE A 870 16.33 9.28 22.71
C ILE A 870 17.39 10.34 22.33
N ASN A 871 18.17 10.07 21.29
CA ASN A 871 19.15 10.98 20.72
C ASN A 871 18.61 11.78 19.52
N TYR A 872 17.31 11.76 19.32
CA TYR A 872 16.66 12.47 18.24
C TYR A 872 17.02 13.95 18.23
N LYS A 873 17.44 14.43 17.05
CA LYS A 873 17.68 15.84 16.79
C LYS A 873 16.72 16.30 15.71
N TYR A 874 15.95 17.33 16.00
CA TYR A 874 15.06 17.93 15.00
C TYR A 874 15.79 18.23 13.71
N ARG A 875 15.27 17.69 12.61
CA ARG A 875 15.76 17.99 11.28
C ARG A 875 15.32 19.40 10.92
N LYS A 876 16.29 20.25 10.57
CA LYS A 876 16.01 21.60 10.07
C LYS A 876 15.91 21.57 8.56
N TYR A 877 14.96 22.34 8.04
CA TYR A 877 14.75 22.53 6.61
C TYR A 877 15.42 23.83 6.09
N ASP A 878 16.11 24.54 6.94
CA ASP A 878 16.81 25.82 6.65
C ASP A 878 17.80 25.72 5.46
N ARG A 879 18.35 24.53 5.23
CA ARG A 879 19.31 24.25 4.16
C ARG A 879 18.67 23.78 2.84
N TRP A 880 17.35 23.68 2.80
CA TRP A 880 16.71 23.35 1.54
C TRP A 880 16.92 24.47 0.52
N LYS A 881 17.33 24.08 -0.69
CA LYS A 881 17.35 25.01 -1.82
C LYS A 881 15.90 25.37 -2.16
N PRO A 882 15.66 26.64 -2.62
CA PRO A 882 14.34 27.01 -3.10
C PRO A 882 13.84 26.03 -4.15
N MET A 883 12.60 25.57 -3.96
CA MET A 883 11.92 24.76 -4.97
C MET A 883 11.31 25.66 -6.03
N PRO A 884 11.45 25.32 -7.32
CA PRO A 884 10.74 26.01 -8.39
C PRO A 884 9.24 26.07 -8.10
N SER A 885 8.64 27.24 -8.26
CA SER A 885 7.22 27.48 -8.01
C SER A 885 6.63 28.32 -9.15
N GLY A 886 5.38 28.07 -9.54
CA GLY A 886 4.67 28.83 -10.55
C GLY A 886 4.71 28.22 -11.95
N LEU A 887 4.54 29.06 -12.98
CA LEU A 887 4.42 28.67 -14.39
C LEU A 887 5.68 29.09 -15.17
N SER A 888 6.36 28.09 -15.75
CA SER A 888 7.52 28.32 -16.63
C SER A 888 7.17 28.13 -18.12
N GLY A 889 6.03 27.50 -18.42
CA GLY A 889 5.55 27.30 -19.76
C GLY A 889 6.47 26.38 -20.63
N PRO A 890 6.49 26.52 -21.94
CA PRO A 890 5.65 27.47 -22.75
C PRO A 890 4.17 27.07 -22.78
N VAL A 891 3.28 28.06 -22.70
CA VAL A 891 1.84 27.84 -22.87
C VAL A 891 1.50 27.81 -24.35
N LYS A 892 0.87 26.72 -24.81
CA LYS A 892 0.50 26.52 -26.22
C LYS A 892 -0.98 26.14 -26.32
N ILE A 893 -1.64 26.64 -27.36
CA ILE A 893 -2.98 26.23 -27.74
C ILE A 893 -2.92 25.45 -29.04
N TYR A 894 -3.62 24.37 -29.12
CA TYR A 894 -3.79 23.49 -30.25
C TYR A 894 -5.26 23.48 -30.65
N CYS A 895 -5.56 23.72 -31.93
CA CYS A 895 -6.91 23.68 -32.46
C CYS A 895 -6.93 22.95 -33.82
N HIS A 896 -8.11 22.48 -34.19
CA HIS A 896 -8.36 21.93 -35.50
C HIS A 896 -9.03 23.01 -36.35
N ILE A 897 -8.44 23.37 -37.50
CA ILE A 897 -9.00 24.31 -38.45
C ILE A 897 -9.42 23.54 -39.70
N THR A 898 -10.70 23.64 -40.10
CA THR A 898 -11.23 23.03 -41.33
C THR A 898 -11.03 23.97 -42.50
N GLY A 899 -10.40 23.49 -43.58
CA GLY A 899 -10.26 24.20 -44.88
C GLY A 899 -8.85 24.69 -45.16
N SER A 900 -7.93 23.81 -45.48
CA SER A 900 -6.75 24.06 -46.32
C SER A 900 -6.84 23.18 -47.55
#